data_a1e9749cba0d5512288df00237eb69a0
#
_entry.id   a1e9749cba0d5512288df00237eb69a0
#
_cell.length_a   1.000
_cell.length_b   1.000
_cell.length_c   1.000
_cell.angle_alpha   90.00
_cell.angle_beta   90.00
_cell.angle_gamma   90.00
#
_symmetry.space_group_name_H-M   'P 1'
#
loop_
_entity.id
_entity.type
_entity.pdbx_description
1 polymer ?
#
loop_
_entity_poly.entity_id
_entity_poly.type
_entity_poly.pdbx_seq_one_letter_code
_entity_poly.pdbx_strand_id
1 'polypeptide(L)'
;MQKTYEKLAIAIIAIVCFLSSAKSAEMDYASPESQGVRSADILEWIHAVETNFNAVGTIGALHGFVIVRHGKIIAEGSWKPFDTLEKTHSLFSHSKSFTSTAIGLLADDGLIDLDTRVVEIFPDKLPEKVSENLSLLRVRDLLTMNVGAPKDHGIDRSSDWLKAFFQKDFAKRPGTTFKYDSDATYVLAAIVEKITGKKLMDFLNNRLFKPIGIKKAWSTHSPQGIACGGWGMNMTTREMARFGQLYLQRGKWGGKQILSSQWVQLATSCHTASGWKNVSVNALGNGSNWERGYGFQFWRCNLEGFRADGAGGQLTLVYPDQDMVVSINAGLNNMGKEIALVEEFLVSRVSKTPFPENDELRKKLEKRTKELMIKPISGTTQGIDKYLDIDFAISKNKRGIKGLRLTRSGNGYKVAFRGRHFYSEFPVGIGQWLGGSIYVDPEKHEYLGALIGLHQIKTSGGIQSDGSFLFRGYLTGTTAFIQARFFIKDAVPMVEGRLWGFGGTVFTGTKAGERLEVPALGDVDDTYKFFLENEFGIRPVEKPSDLAFREISRNDCYGGKVLHRAIEISCKGTYAPFSFVVHSYEPKTEGKCPAFVVMNFPARLKKDNFDPNAKAPSANCWPIGEITSRGFATVGFVYSDVAEDDPKKCFNTGVFKAFGPKKRKDTDWGALSAWAWAASRCVDWLETQSNIDTSRIGVVGHSRLGKTALWAGVTDKRFLLACVNNSGTSGAKLNRMILPFSESIEDICRNFPHWFSPLYMHFTGDDGHSMKYDQHNLASLIAPRKLSIGSGSLDHWAGPKAERETAVLASQAWEKLGLNGFGHEVRYHVRQGKHDITPEDWSHYMDALLSK
;
A
#
# COMPACT_ATOMS: atom_id res chain seq x y z
N MET A 1 65.79 18.88 26.08
CA MET A 1 65.54 17.64 25.29
C MET A 1 64.77 16.59 26.11
N GLN A 2 65.15 16.30 27.34
CA GLN A 2 64.50 15.26 28.14
C GLN A 2 62.98 15.48 28.39
N LYS A 3 62.51 16.70 28.72
CA LYS A 3 61.10 17.06 28.90
C LYS A 3 60.26 16.99 27.61
N THR A 4 60.92 17.09 26.44
CA THR A 4 60.22 16.97 25.13
C THR A 4 59.98 15.49 24.79
N TYR A 5 60.92 14.61 25.14
CA TYR A 5 60.75 13.16 24.94
C TYR A 5 59.71 12.56 25.90
N GLU A 6 59.60 13.04 27.14
CA GLU A 6 58.55 12.62 28.08
C GLU A 6 57.15 13.05 27.59
N LYS A 7 56.98 14.27 27.08
CA LYS A 7 55.71 14.72 26.49
C LYS A 7 55.36 13.95 25.21
N LEU A 8 56.34 13.59 24.38
CA LEU A 8 56.13 12.80 23.18
C LEU A 8 55.78 11.35 23.55
N ALA A 9 56.42 10.76 24.54
CA ALA A 9 56.11 9.43 25.03
C ALA A 9 54.69 9.37 25.66
N ILE A 10 54.28 10.37 26.43
CA ILE A 10 52.94 10.49 26.98
C ILE A 10 51.89 10.68 25.88
N ALA A 11 52.21 11.49 24.86
CA ALA A 11 51.32 11.66 23.70
C ALA A 11 51.20 10.37 22.87
N ILE A 12 52.28 9.64 22.67
CA ILE A 12 52.27 8.34 21.96
C ILE A 12 51.53 7.29 22.78
N ILE A 13 51.73 7.24 24.11
CA ILE A 13 50.97 6.32 25.00
C ILE A 13 49.48 6.72 24.99
N ALA A 14 49.15 8.01 25.03
CA ALA A 14 47.77 8.46 24.93
C ALA A 14 47.14 8.13 23.53
N ILE A 15 47.89 8.27 22.46
CA ILE A 15 47.44 7.89 21.07
C ILE A 15 47.30 6.36 20.97
N VAL A 16 48.23 5.60 21.51
CA VAL A 16 48.15 4.12 21.53
C VAL A 16 47.01 3.65 22.46
N CYS A 17 46.78 4.31 23.58
CA CYS A 17 45.59 4.06 24.41
C CYS A 17 44.30 4.51 23.74
N PHE A 18 44.33 5.62 22.99
CA PHE A 18 43.17 6.05 22.19
C PHE A 18 42.91 5.12 20.98
N LEU A 19 43.95 4.63 20.34
CA LEU A 19 43.86 3.65 19.23
C LEU A 19 43.49 2.26 19.74
N SER A 20 43.88 1.89 20.97
CA SER A 20 43.46 0.63 21.60
C SER A 20 42.04 0.68 22.18
N SER A 21 41.50 1.88 22.49
CA SER A 21 40.11 2.06 22.91
C SER A 21 39.14 2.18 21.73
N ALA A 22 39.65 2.32 20.53
CA ALA A 22 38.91 2.22 19.27
C ALA A 22 38.92 0.80 18.66
N LYS A 23 39.09 -0.25 19.49
CA LYS A 23 38.84 -1.62 19.05
C LYS A 23 37.38 -1.68 18.64
N SER A 24 37.19 -1.93 17.38
CA SER A 24 35.96 -1.83 16.60
C SER A 24 34.77 -2.44 17.35
N ALA A 25 33.60 -1.81 17.23
CA ALA A 25 32.34 -2.38 17.66
C ALA A 25 31.97 -3.64 16.82
N GLU A 26 32.89 -4.21 16.06
CA GLU A 26 32.71 -5.42 15.26
C GLU A 26 33.08 -6.67 16.05
N MET A 27 32.29 -7.72 15.89
CA MET A 27 32.58 -9.04 16.45
C MET A 27 33.63 -9.73 15.59
N ASP A 28 34.64 -10.31 16.25
CA ASP A 28 35.67 -11.08 15.56
C ASP A 28 35.10 -12.39 15.00
N TYR A 29 35.77 -12.95 14.00
CA TYR A 29 35.48 -14.28 13.46
C TYR A 29 36.43 -15.33 14.08
N ALA A 30 35.94 -16.55 14.17
CA ALA A 30 36.74 -17.71 14.58
C ALA A 30 36.29 -18.97 13.85
N SER A 31 37.18 -19.99 13.79
CA SER A 31 36.76 -21.33 13.34
C SER A 31 35.73 -21.91 14.32
N PRO A 32 34.71 -22.62 13.86
CA PRO A 32 33.76 -23.29 14.75
C PRO A 32 34.47 -24.24 15.73
N GLU A 33 35.43 -25.01 15.26
CA GLU A 33 36.20 -25.97 16.06
C GLU A 33 36.91 -25.29 17.24
N SER A 34 37.57 -24.15 17.00
CA SER A 34 38.24 -23.39 18.07
C SER A 34 37.28 -22.90 19.15
N GLN A 35 35.97 -22.81 18.81
CA GLN A 35 34.94 -22.40 19.75
C GLN A 35 34.08 -23.58 20.24
N GLY A 36 34.55 -24.84 20.07
CA GLY A 36 33.86 -26.06 20.53
C GLY A 36 32.54 -26.34 19.80
N VAL A 37 32.48 -26.02 18.51
CA VAL A 37 31.41 -26.38 17.59
C VAL A 37 32.05 -27.06 16.38
N ARG A 38 31.49 -28.15 15.87
CA ARG A 38 32.01 -28.77 14.66
C ARG A 38 31.45 -28.12 13.42
N SER A 39 32.27 -27.85 12.41
CA SER A 39 31.81 -27.40 11.10
C SER A 39 30.81 -28.38 10.50
N ALA A 40 30.94 -29.68 10.81
CA ALA A 40 29.99 -30.73 10.41
C ALA A 40 28.57 -30.48 10.95
N ASP A 41 28.43 -30.10 12.23
CA ASP A 41 27.12 -29.87 12.85
C ASP A 41 26.40 -28.68 12.19
N ILE A 42 27.15 -27.64 11.83
CA ILE A 42 26.60 -26.48 11.13
C ILE A 42 26.18 -26.88 9.69
N LEU A 43 26.96 -27.69 9.01
CA LEU A 43 26.59 -28.22 7.69
C LEU A 43 25.34 -29.11 7.72
N GLU A 44 25.22 -29.96 8.76
CA GLU A 44 24.02 -30.77 8.99
C GLU A 44 22.80 -29.90 9.28
N TRP A 45 22.95 -28.84 10.11
CA TRP A 45 21.90 -27.88 10.37
C TRP A 45 21.45 -27.17 9.09
N ILE A 46 22.38 -26.67 8.27
CA ILE A 46 22.06 -26.06 6.97
C ILE A 46 21.28 -27.05 6.10
N HIS A 47 21.70 -28.30 6.03
CA HIS A 47 21.00 -29.34 5.27
C HIS A 47 19.57 -29.57 5.81
N ALA A 48 19.41 -29.65 7.14
CA ALA A 48 18.10 -29.81 7.76
C ALA A 48 17.18 -28.61 7.49
N VAL A 49 17.71 -27.38 7.54
CA VAL A 49 16.98 -26.17 7.18
C VAL A 49 16.53 -26.23 5.72
N GLU A 50 17.39 -26.57 4.79
CA GLU A 50 17.06 -26.63 3.38
C GLU A 50 16.02 -27.71 3.07
N THR A 51 16.10 -28.85 3.73
CA THR A 51 15.15 -29.94 3.57
C THR A 51 13.75 -29.55 4.11
N ASN A 52 13.69 -28.87 5.27
CA ASN A 52 12.42 -28.57 5.92
C ASN A 52 11.78 -27.28 5.43
N PHE A 53 12.55 -26.27 5.01
CA PHE A 53 12.05 -24.93 4.75
C PHE A 53 12.37 -24.37 3.37
N ASN A 54 13.55 -24.71 2.79
CA ASN A 54 14.01 -24.07 1.56
C ASN A 54 13.89 -25.01 0.34
N ALA A 55 13.27 -26.17 0.50
CA ALA A 55 13.01 -27.10 -0.59
C ALA A 55 11.96 -26.56 -1.58
N VAL A 56 12.02 -27.06 -2.81
CA VAL A 56 10.98 -26.78 -3.81
C VAL A 56 9.64 -27.34 -3.30
N GLY A 57 8.62 -26.49 -3.23
CA GLY A 57 7.29 -26.87 -2.76
C GLY A 57 7.01 -26.54 -1.28
N THR A 58 8.02 -26.19 -0.48
CA THR A 58 7.78 -25.73 0.89
C THR A 58 7.11 -24.37 0.93
N ILE A 59 6.39 -24.13 2.00
CA ILE A 59 5.72 -22.85 2.29
C ILE A 59 6.61 -22.05 3.23
N GLY A 60 7.16 -20.94 2.75
CA GLY A 60 8.11 -20.12 3.47
C GLY A 60 9.56 -20.50 3.21
N ALA A 61 10.47 -19.78 3.83
CA ALA A 61 11.90 -20.00 3.72
C ALA A 61 12.66 -19.41 4.92
N LEU A 62 13.80 -19.96 5.26
CA LEU A 62 14.80 -19.33 6.09
C LEU A 62 15.67 -18.43 5.19
N HIS A 63 15.88 -17.19 5.60
CA HIS A 63 16.47 -16.16 4.76
C HIS A 63 17.95 -15.92 5.07
N GLY A 64 18.32 -15.94 6.34
CA GLY A 64 19.72 -15.79 6.77
C GLY A 64 19.92 -16.05 8.23
N PHE A 65 21.17 -16.23 8.62
CA PHE A 65 21.57 -16.56 10.00
C PHE A 65 22.94 -16.03 10.36
N VAL A 66 23.16 -15.86 11.66
CA VAL A 66 24.48 -15.60 12.29
C VAL A 66 24.56 -16.45 13.55
N ILE A 67 25.63 -17.22 13.69
CA ILE A 67 25.95 -18.02 14.87
C ILE A 67 27.18 -17.42 15.55
N VAL A 68 27.00 -17.06 16.85
CA VAL A 68 28.07 -16.49 17.68
C VAL A 68 28.33 -17.42 18.82
N ARG A 69 29.60 -17.68 19.10
CA ARG A 69 30.04 -18.40 20.28
C ARG A 69 31.27 -17.74 20.92
N HIS A 70 31.28 -17.65 22.27
CA HIS A 70 32.31 -16.94 23.03
C HIS A 70 32.60 -15.52 22.49
N GLY A 71 31.54 -14.82 22.06
CA GLY A 71 31.63 -13.48 21.49
C GLY A 71 32.17 -13.38 20.06
N LYS A 72 32.41 -14.51 19.39
CA LYS A 72 32.95 -14.56 18.01
C LYS A 72 31.95 -15.17 17.03
N ILE A 73 31.87 -14.63 15.83
CA ILE A 73 31.07 -15.20 14.74
C ILE A 73 31.80 -16.45 14.25
N ILE A 74 31.12 -17.61 14.33
CA ILE A 74 31.67 -18.89 13.90
C ILE A 74 31.08 -19.36 12.55
N ALA A 75 29.89 -18.88 12.19
CA ALA A 75 29.31 -19.04 10.88
C ALA A 75 28.19 -17.99 10.65
N GLU A 76 28.04 -17.59 9.42
CA GLU A 76 26.93 -16.75 8.97
C GLU A 76 26.63 -17.03 7.49
N GLY A 77 25.40 -16.75 7.07
CA GLY A 77 25.00 -16.92 5.69
C GLY A 77 23.63 -16.31 5.39
N SER A 78 23.39 -16.07 4.11
CA SER A 78 22.10 -15.62 3.62
C SER A 78 21.70 -16.39 2.37
N TRP A 79 20.52 -17.01 2.36
CA TRP A 79 20.01 -17.72 1.18
C TRP A 79 19.55 -16.73 0.10
N LYS A 80 20.25 -16.68 -1.02
CA LYS A 80 19.78 -15.91 -2.18
C LYS A 80 18.35 -16.36 -2.56
N PRO A 81 17.45 -15.46 -2.92
CA PRO A 81 17.64 -14.07 -3.34
C PRO A 81 17.67 -13.05 -2.18
N PHE A 82 17.68 -13.49 -0.93
CA PHE A 82 17.83 -12.61 0.24
C PHE A 82 19.29 -12.21 0.45
N ASP A 83 19.47 -11.13 1.22
CA ASP A 83 20.76 -10.56 1.58
C ASP A 83 20.66 -9.95 2.98
N THR A 84 20.25 -10.76 3.95
CA THR A 84 19.91 -10.29 5.30
C THR A 84 21.13 -9.92 6.15
N LEU A 85 22.33 -10.29 5.71
CA LEU A 85 23.58 -9.88 6.37
C LEU A 85 23.91 -8.41 6.08
N GLU A 86 23.50 -7.88 4.91
CA GLU A 86 23.81 -6.52 4.48
C GLU A 86 22.58 -5.62 4.39
N LYS A 87 21.39 -6.19 4.16
CA LYS A 87 20.12 -5.47 4.04
C LYS A 87 19.23 -5.75 5.23
N THR A 88 18.52 -4.71 5.66
CA THR A 88 17.59 -4.83 6.77
C THR A 88 16.40 -5.71 6.43
N HIS A 89 15.91 -6.41 7.42
CA HIS A 89 14.72 -7.25 7.37
C HIS A 89 13.74 -6.84 8.46
N SER A 90 12.44 -6.93 8.20
CA SER A 90 11.39 -6.63 9.18
C SER A 90 11.45 -7.59 10.34
N LEU A 91 11.57 -7.05 11.55
CA LEU A 91 11.73 -7.85 12.77
C LEU A 91 10.42 -8.27 13.41
N PHE A 92 9.31 -7.66 13.02
CA PHE A 92 8.02 -7.87 13.69
C PHE A 92 8.16 -7.74 15.22
N SER A 93 7.58 -8.66 15.97
CA SER A 93 7.56 -8.62 17.44
C SER A 93 8.93 -8.69 18.13
N HIS A 94 9.99 -9.09 17.43
CA HIS A 94 11.35 -8.98 17.95
C HIS A 94 11.69 -7.52 18.34
N SER A 95 11.06 -6.53 17.70
CA SER A 95 11.14 -5.11 18.05
C SER A 95 10.85 -4.82 19.53
N LYS A 96 9.99 -5.63 20.15
CA LYS A 96 9.60 -5.47 21.56
C LYS A 96 10.77 -5.52 22.52
N SER A 97 11.74 -6.36 22.25
CA SER A 97 12.92 -6.51 23.10
C SER A 97 13.81 -5.26 23.07
N PHE A 98 13.88 -4.55 21.95
CA PHE A 98 14.57 -3.26 21.87
C PHE A 98 13.83 -2.16 22.63
N THR A 99 12.50 -2.13 22.53
CA THR A 99 11.68 -1.18 23.28
C THR A 99 11.78 -1.43 24.78
N SER A 100 11.78 -2.69 25.21
CA SER A 100 12.05 -3.08 26.58
C SER A 100 13.44 -2.61 27.04
N THR A 101 14.46 -2.77 26.21
CA THR A 101 15.81 -2.29 26.50
C THR A 101 15.85 -0.76 26.69
N ALA A 102 15.06 -0.01 25.92
CA ALA A 102 14.96 1.43 26.10
C ALA A 102 14.36 1.79 27.48
N ILE A 103 13.34 1.06 27.94
CA ILE A 103 12.80 1.21 29.31
C ILE A 103 13.87 0.85 30.35
N GLY A 104 14.67 -0.19 30.10
CA GLY A 104 15.77 -0.58 30.95
C GLY A 104 16.84 0.50 31.12
N LEU A 105 17.19 1.17 30.04
CA LEU A 105 18.10 2.30 30.06
C LEU A 105 17.54 3.49 30.86
N LEU A 106 16.22 3.74 30.76
CA LEU A 106 15.56 4.76 31.58
C LEU A 106 15.55 4.38 33.07
N ALA A 107 15.32 3.11 33.37
CA ALA A 107 15.36 2.61 34.75
C ALA A 107 16.79 2.68 35.35
N ASP A 108 17.81 2.30 34.56
CA ASP A 108 19.23 2.43 34.96
C ASP A 108 19.62 3.89 35.20
N ASP A 109 19.05 4.84 34.47
CA ASP A 109 19.27 6.28 34.66
C ASP A 109 18.40 6.86 35.80
N GLY A 110 17.53 6.08 36.44
CA GLY A 110 16.62 6.54 37.50
C GLY A 110 15.50 7.46 36.98
N LEU A 111 15.23 7.45 35.68
CA LEU A 111 14.20 8.31 35.02
C LEU A 111 12.81 7.70 35.06
N ILE A 112 12.70 6.42 35.36
CA ILE A 112 11.41 5.72 35.49
C ILE A 112 11.50 4.64 36.57
N ASP A 113 10.42 4.52 37.35
CA ASP A 113 10.18 3.37 38.21
C ASP A 113 9.19 2.43 37.48
N LEU A 114 9.44 1.11 37.55
CA LEU A 114 8.58 0.12 36.90
C LEU A 114 7.19 0.03 37.56
N ASP A 115 7.02 0.55 38.77
CA ASP A 115 5.76 0.66 39.50
C ASP A 115 5.01 1.96 39.21
N THR A 116 5.59 2.88 38.42
CA THR A 116 4.93 4.11 37.99
C THR A 116 3.64 3.76 37.25
N ARG A 117 2.54 4.45 37.61
CA ARG A 117 1.25 4.27 36.97
C ARG A 117 1.23 4.93 35.59
N VAL A 118 0.78 4.18 34.59
CA VAL A 118 0.79 4.67 33.19
C VAL A 118 -0.13 5.87 33.00
N VAL A 119 -1.23 5.94 33.78
CA VAL A 119 -2.16 7.07 33.78
C VAL A 119 -1.51 8.39 34.24
N GLU A 120 -0.50 8.35 35.08
CA GLU A 120 0.26 9.52 35.54
C GLU A 120 1.15 10.10 34.43
N ILE A 121 1.60 9.23 33.51
CA ILE A 121 2.48 9.62 32.40
C ILE A 121 1.69 10.30 31.26
N PHE A 122 0.43 9.89 31.03
CA PHE A 122 -0.42 10.36 29.94
C PHE A 122 -1.79 10.89 30.39
N PRO A 123 -1.86 11.86 31.28
CA PRO A 123 -3.13 12.39 31.80
C PRO A 123 -4.02 13.01 30.70
N ASP A 124 -3.39 13.53 29.63
CA ASP A 124 -4.05 14.14 28.48
C ASP A 124 -4.65 13.13 27.48
N LYS A 125 -4.44 11.83 27.68
CA LYS A 125 -4.93 10.77 26.78
C LYS A 125 -6.01 9.89 27.40
N LEU A 126 -6.34 10.12 28.66
CA LEU A 126 -7.28 9.29 29.41
C LEU A 126 -8.72 9.48 28.93
N PRO A 127 -9.60 8.47 29.11
CA PRO A 127 -11.04 8.63 28.95
C PRO A 127 -11.62 9.51 30.06
N GLU A 128 -12.78 10.11 29.83
CA GLU A 128 -13.48 10.93 30.84
C GLU A 128 -13.68 10.20 32.17
N LYS A 129 -13.93 8.90 32.11
CA LYS A 129 -14.04 8.02 33.27
C LYS A 129 -12.94 6.97 33.24
N VAL A 130 -11.93 7.14 34.07
CA VAL A 130 -10.85 6.16 34.27
C VAL A 130 -11.39 5.01 35.13
N SER A 131 -11.36 3.78 34.57
CA SER A 131 -11.75 2.58 35.33
C SER A 131 -10.73 2.26 36.44
N GLU A 132 -11.17 1.56 37.49
CA GLU A 132 -10.29 1.14 38.59
C GLU A 132 -9.07 0.35 38.04
N ASN A 133 -9.30 -0.61 37.16
CA ASN A 133 -8.23 -1.42 36.58
C ASN A 133 -7.26 -0.57 35.77
N LEU A 134 -7.74 0.35 34.92
CA LEU A 134 -6.85 1.26 34.18
C LEU A 134 -6.01 2.12 35.13
N SER A 135 -6.58 2.60 36.21
CA SER A 135 -5.86 3.41 37.22
C SER A 135 -4.72 2.63 37.90
N LEU A 136 -4.79 1.30 37.91
CA LEU A 136 -3.78 0.44 38.51
C LEU A 136 -2.68 -0.02 37.57
N LEU A 137 -2.81 0.27 36.26
CA LEU A 137 -1.88 -0.17 35.23
C LEU A 137 -0.48 0.46 35.43
N ARG A 138 0.56 -0.37 35.54
CA ARG A 138 1.95 0.06 35.75
C ARG A 138 2.83 -0.24 34.53
N VAL A 139 3.99 0.38 34.46
CA VAL A 139 4.98 0.13 33.40
C VAL A 139 5.39 -1.34 33.36
N ARG A 140 5.58 -2.01 34.52
CA ARG A 140 5.89 -3.45 34.56
C ARG A 140 4.79 -4.33 33.96
N ASP A 141 3.53 -3.93 34.06
CA ASP A 141 2.41 -4.70 33.51
C ASP A 141 2.40 -4.65 31.98
N LEU A 142 2.84 -3.54 31.40
CA LEU A 142 3.08 -3.43 29.95
C LEU A 142 4.25 -4.33 29.51
N LEU A 143 5.37 -4.31 30.27
CA LEU A 143 6.56 -5.13 30.00
C LEU A 143 6.28 -6.63 30.06
N THR A 144 5.44 -7.07 31.00
CA THR A 144 5.11 -8.48 31.22
C THR A 144 3.88 -8.96 30.45
N MET A 145 3.26 -8.12 29.64
CA MET A 145 2.01 -8.44 28.90
C MET A 145 0.83 -8.80 29.81
N ASN A 146 0.78 -8.21 31.00
CA ASN A 146 -0.30 -8.42 31.99
C ASN A 146 -1.20 -7.19 32.11
N VAL A 147 -1.62 -6.61 30.97
CA VAL A 147 -2.32 -5.33 30.88
C VAL A 147 -3.75 -5.38 31.44
N GLY A 148 -4.40 -6.56 31.37
CA GLY A 148 -5.80 -6.72 31.83
C GLY A 148 -6.87 -6.34 30.78
N ALA A 149 -6.49 -5.88 29.60
CA ALA A 149 -7.42 -5.60 28.51
C ALA A 149 -7.76 -6.88 27.71
N PRO A 150 -9.02 -7.07 27.23
CA PRO A 150 -9.45 -8.32 26.64
C PRO A 150 -8.94 -8.59 25.23
N LYS A 151 -8.57 -7.57 24.46
CA LYS A 151 -8.21 -7.73 23.05
C LYS A 151 -6.96 -6.92 22.69
N ASP A 152 -6.05 -7.60 22.03
CA ASP A 152 -5.01 -7.03 21.18
C ASP A 152 -5.71 -6.59 19.88
N HIS A 153 -5.56 -5.40 19.40
CA HIS A 153 -6.00 -4.85 18.10
C HIS A 153 -7.04 -3.73 18.18
N GLY A 154 -6.79 -2.75 17.34
CA GLY A 154 -7.71 -1.68 17.03
C GLY A 154 -7.17 -0.27 17.20
N ILE A 155 -6.02 -0.10 17.86
CA ILE A 155 -5.43 1.24 17.96
C ILE A 155 -4.96 1.76 16.60
N ASP A 156 -4.53 0.87 15.72
CA ASP A 156 -4.08 1.16 14.35
C ASP A 156 -5.18 1.70 13.41
N ARG A 157 -6.45 1.58 13.82
CA ARG A 157 -7.59 2.19 13.13
C ARG A 157 -7.89 3.62 13.56
N SER A 158 -7.19 4.12 14.56
CA SER A 158 -7.34 5.46 15.10
C SER A 158 -6.25 6.39 14.58
N SER A 159 -6.53 7.68 14.46
CA SER A 159 -5.51 8.70 14.25
C SER A 159 -4.70 9.01 15.51
N ASP A 160 -5.21 8.66 16.70
CA ASP A 160 -4.52 8.77 17.99
C ASP A 160 -4.46 7.41 18.69
N TRP A 161 -3.35 6.70 18.50
CA TRP A 161 -3.18 5.34 19.03
C TRP A 161 -3.08 5.29 20.55
N LEU A 162 -2.50 6.32 21.19
CA LEU A 162 -2.45 6.38 22.66
C LEU A 162 -3.85 6.54 23.24
N LYS A 163 -4.63 7.47 22.72
CA LYS A 163 -6.02 7.68 23.16
C LYS A 163 -6.84 6.41 22.94
N ALA A 164 -6.67 5.74 21.79
CA ALA A 164 -7.36 4.49 21.49
C ALA A 164 -6.97 3.36 22.46
N PHE A 165 -5.70 3.30 22.90
CA PHE A 165 -5.26 2.33 23.90
C PHE A 165 -5.96 2.56 25.24
N PHE A 166 -6.00 3.79 25.75
CA PHE A 166 -6.62 4.11 27.04
C PHE A 166 -8.15 3.99 27.04
N GLN A 167 -8.78 3.96 25.87
CA GLN A 167 -10.22 3.71 25.69
C GLN A 167 -10.59 2.23 25.67
N LYS A 168 -9.62 1.30 25.74
CA LYS A 168 -9.92 -0.15 25.83
C LYS A 168 -10.66 -0.48 27.12
N ASP A 169 -11.41 -1.59 27.09
CA ASP A 169 -11.99 -2.18 28.28
C ASP A 169 -10.91 -2.95 29.07
N PHE A 170 -10.53 -2.44 30.22
CA PHE A 170 -9.61 -3.09 31.18
C PHE A 170 -10.40 -3.99 32.11
N ALA A 171 -10.96 -5.08 31.56
CA ALA A 171 -11.88 -5.97 32.29
C ALA A 171 -11.22 -6.77 33.41
N LYS A 172 -9.89 -6.91 33.41
CA LYS A 172 -9.13 -7.64 34.43
C LYS A 172 -8.14 -6.72 35.12
N ARG A 173 -7.83 -7.02 36.39
CA ARG A 173 -6.79 -6.31 37.11
C ARG A 173 -5.42 -6.51 36.45
N PRO A 174 -4.68 -5.43 36.14
CA PRO A 174 -3.30 -5.51 35.65
C PRO A 174 -2.42 -6.38 36.55
N GLY A 175 -1.43 -7.05 35.96
CA GLY A 175 -0.54 -7.95 36.69
C GLY A 175 -1.06 -9.36 36.94
N THR A 176 -2.34 -9.67 36.60
CA THR A 176 -2.96 -10.96 37.00
C THR A 176 -3.08 -11.98 35.88
N THR A 177 -3.07 -11.54 34.61
CA THR A 177 -3.33 -12.44 33.48
C THR A 177 -2.46 -12.08 32.31
N PHE A 178 -1.62 -13.00 31.88
CA PHE A 178 -0.82 -12.86 30.67
C PHE A 178 -1.73 -12.84 29.44
N LYS A 179 -1.55 -11.82 28.63
CA LYS A 179 -2.10 -11.75 27.28
C LYS A 179 -1.17 -10.95 26.38
N TYR A 180 -0.64 -11.62 25.38
CA TYR A 180 0.28 -10.96 24.43
C TYR A 180 -0.41 -9.80 23.74
N ASP A 181 0.13 -8.58 23.92
CA ASP A 181 -0.47 -7.32 23.44
C ASP A 181 0.60 -6.41 22.85
N SER A 182 0.58 -6.22 21.52
CA SER A 182 1.52 -5.35 20.82
C SER A 182 1.27 -3.86 21.11
N ASP A 183 0.02 -3.51 21.42
CA ASP A 183 -0.37 -2.13 21.75
C ASP A 183 0.28 -1.70 23.08
N ALA A 184 0.44 -2.62 24.03
CA ALA A 184 1.17 -2.37 25.29
C ALA A 184 2.62 -1.93 25.03
N THR A 185 3.28 -2.54 24.03
CA THR A 185 4.66 -2.15 23.69
C THR A 185 4.72 -0.82 22.95
N TYR A 186 3.69 -0.48 22.17
CA TYR A 186 3.58 0.86 21.59
C TYR A 186 3.51 1.92 22.70
N VAL A 187 2.75 1.67 23.78
CA VAL A 187 2.71 2.56 24.94
C VAL A 187 4.08 2.68 25.62
N LEU A 188 4.85 1.58 25.73
CA LEU A 188 6.25 1.64 26.22
C LEU A 188 7.12 2.54 25.34
N ALA A 189 6.98 2.45 24.02
CA ALA A 189 7.69 3.34 23.10
C ALA A 189 7.30 4.82 23.32
N ALA A 190 6.02 5.09 23.51
CA ALA A 190 5.52 6.42 23.81
C ALA A 190 6.01 6.94 25.18
N ILE A 191 6.16 6.08 26.19
CA ILE A 191 6.76 6.42 27.50
C ILE A 191 8.19 6.90 27.30
N VAL A 192 9.01 6.19 26.51
CA VAL A 192 10.39 6.61 26.23
C VAL A 192 10.41 8.00 25.59
N GLU A 193 9.57 8.26 24.58
CA GLU A 193 9.50 9.57 23.92
C GLU A 193 9.00 10.67 24.88
N LYS A 194 8.00 10.38 25.71
CA LYS A 194 7.44 11.35 26.67
C LYS A 194 8.47 11.76 27.74
N ILE A 195 9.21 10.80 28.30
CA ILE A 195 10.18 11.06 29.38
C ILE A 195 11.44 11.75 28.85
N THR A 196 11.92 11.30 27.69
CA THR A 196 13.22 11.80 27.16
C THR A 196 13.09 13.03 26.26
N GLY A 197 11.90 13.31 25.74
CA GLY A 197 11.67 14.30 24.69
C GLY A 197 12.31 13.91 23.34
N LYS A 198 12.82 12.68 23.20
CA LYS A 198 13.49 12.17 21.98
C LYS A 198 12.70 11.06 21.36
N LYS A 199 12.73 10.95 20.03
CA LYS A 199 12.17 9.79 19.34
C LYS A 199 12.83 8.49 19.83
N LEU A 200 12.04 7.40 19.94
CA LEU A 200 12.55 6.10 20.41
C LEU A 200 13.81 5.67 19.65
N MET A 201 13.79 5.80 18.31
CA MET A 201 14.94 5.40 17.49
C MET A 201 16.18 6.27 17.74
N ASP A 202 16.01 7.56 17.97
CA ASP A 202 17.12 8.48 18.30
C ASP A 202 17.69 8.15 19.69
N PHE A 203 16.83 7.86 20.66
CA PHE A 203 17.24 7.42 22.00
C PHE A 203 18.03 6.12 21.93
N LEU A 204 17.49 5.09 21.27
CA LEU A 204 18.16 3.80 21.09
C LEU A 204 19.45 3.94 20.28
N ASN A 205 19.47 4.77 19.24
CA ASN A 205 20.67 4.98 18.43
C ASN A 205 21.82 5.52 19.27
N ASN A 206 21.56 6.48 20.15
CA ASN A 206 22.60 7.09 20.97
C ASN A 206 23.02 6.22 22.17
N ARG A 207 22.07 5.54 22.82
CA ARG A 207 22.31 4.81 24.07
C ARG A 207 22.65 3.34 23.88
N LEU A 208 22.18 2.73 22.76
CA LEU A 208 22.33 1.30 22.50
C LEU A 208 23.04 1.02 21.17
N PHE A 209 22.49 1.51 20.06
CA PHE A 209 22.91 1.05 18.73
C PHE A 209 24.36 1.45 18.39
N LYS A 210 24.68 2.73 18.47
CA LYS A 210 26.06 3.20 18.23
C LYS A 210 27.08 2.51 19.12
N PRO A 211 26.88 2.41 20.47
CA PRO A 211 27.80 1.72 21.36
C PRO A 211 28.10 0.28 20.95
N ILE A 212 27.13 -0.48 20.43
CA ILE A 212 27.31 -1.88 20.04
C ILE A 212 27.47 -2.08 18.53
N GLY A 213 27.60 -1.00 17.77
CA GLY A 213 27.89 -1.04 16.33
C GLY A 213 26.72 -1.41 15.43
N ILE A 214 25.48 -1.17 15.84
CA ILE A 214 24.27 -1.25 15.01
C ILE A 214 24.14 0.05 14.22
N LYS A 215 24.01 -0.01 12.88
CA LYS A 215 24.08 1.16 11.99
C LYS A 215 22.88 1.30 11.07
N LYS A 216 22.19 0.19 10.77
CA LYS A 216 21.15 0.14 9.72
C LYS A 216 19.72 0.06 10.27
N ALA A 217 19.55 0.14 11.59
CA ALA A 217 18.25 0.02 12.25
C ALA A 217 17.32 1.20 11.90
N TRP A 218 16.09 0.90 11.59
CA TRP A 218 15.00 1.87 11.41
C TRP A 218 13.67 1.27 11.84
N SER A 219 12.64 2.10 12.04
CA SER A 219 11.29 1.67 12.45
C SER A 219 10.19 2.40 11.70
N THR A 220 9.03 1.76 11.59
CA THR A 220 7.77 2.41 11.19
C THR A 220 7.18 3.18 12.37
N HIS A 221 6.27 4.12 12.06
CA HIS A 221 5.68 5.04 13.05
C HIS A 221 4.14 5.04 12.97
N SER A 222 3.52 5.40 14.08
CA SER A 222 2.09 5.71 14.15
C SER A 222 1.78 7.03 13.41
N PRO A 223 0.50 7.36 13.17
CA PRO A 223 0.10 8.67 12.62
C PRO A 223 0.60 9.87 13.45
N GLN A 224 0.86 9.67 14.76
CA GLN A 224 1.43 10.70 15.65
C GLN A 224 2.96 10.79 15.56
N GLY A 225 3.61 10.01 14.71
CA GLY A 225 5.06 9.98 14.57
C GLY A 225 5.82 9.30 15.73
N ILE A 226 5.13 8.49 16.56
CA ILE A 226 5.73 7.65 17.58
C ILE A 226 6.12 6.31 16.95
N ALA A 227 7.32 5.80 17.21
CA ALA A 227 7.75 4.50 16.68
C ALA A 227 6.81 3.37 17.12
N CYS A 228 6.50 2.43 16.22
CA CYS A 228 5.59 1.32 16.52
C CYS A 228 6.08 0.39 17.63
N GLY A 229 7.33 0.47 18.04
CA GLY A 229 7.95 -0.21 19.18
C GLY A 229 7.71 -1.72 19.30
N GLY A 230 6.48 -2.15 19.09
CA GLY A 230 6.03 -3.54 19.20
C GLY A 230 6.23 -4.41 17.97
N TRP A 231 6.47 -3.82 16.75
CA TRP A 231 6.56 -4.60 15.51
C TRP A 231 7.30 -3.95 14.35
N GLY A 232 7.63 -2.68 14.42
CA GLY A 232 8.01 -1.84 13.26
C GLY A 232 9.50 -1.78 12.96
N MET A 233 10.38 -2.37 13.78
CA MET A 233 11.83 -2.26 13.59
C MET A 233 12.32 -3.18 12.47
N ASN A 234 13.40 -2.73 11.81
CA ASN A 234 14.08 -3.42 10.74
C ASN A 234 15.59 -3.37 11.01
N MET A 235 16.27 -4.50 10.88
CA MET A 235 17.72 -4.66 11.10
C MET A 235 18.30 -5.75 10.21
N THR A 236 19.61 -5.79 10.10
CA THR A 236 20.33 -6.93 9.52
C THR A 236 20.45 -8.08 10.53
N THR A 237 20.68 -9.31 10.05
CA THR A 237 20.88 -10.47 10.94
C THR A 237 22.11 -10.30 11.83
N ARG A 238 23.17 -9.66 11.33
CA ARG A 238 24.37 -9.34 12.14
C ARG A 238 24.05 -8.36 13.28
N GLU A 239 23.20 -7.38 13.03
CA GLU A 239 22.78 -6.42 14.06
C GLU A 239 21.92 -7.07 15.13
N MET A 240 21.06 -8.02 14.75
CA MET A 240 20.33 -8.85 15.71
C MET A 240 21.28 -9.68 16.58
N ALA A 241 22.33 -10.26 16.00
CA ALA A 241 23.33 -11.05 16.73
C ALA A 241 24.12 -10.19 17.73
N ARG A 242 24.45 -8.93 17.40
CA ARG A 242 25.09 -7.97 18.33
C ARG A 242 24.20 -7.69 19.55
N PHE A 243 22.91 -7.53 19.32
CA PHE A 243 21.93 -7.36 20.39
C PHE A 243 21.85 -8.59 21.30
N GLY A 244 21.79 -9.78 20.75
CA GLY A 244 21.84 -11.03 21.51
C GLY A 244 23.14 -11.17 22.33
N GLN A 245 24.28 -10.83 21.72
CA GLN A 245 25.59 -10.87 22.39
C GLN A 245 25.69 -9.89 23.57
N LEU A 246 25.10 -8.68 23.45
CA LEU A 246 25.00 -7.75 24.56
C LEU A 246 24.28 -8.38 25.78
N TYR A 247 23.14 -9.03 25.51
CA TYR A 247 22.37 -9.71 26.55
C TYR A 247 23.10 -10.92 27.13
N LEU A 248 23.79 -11.70 26.30
CA LEU A 248 24.62 -12.81 26.72
C LEU A 248 25.76 -12.35 27.69
N GLN A 249 26.36 -11.19 27.39
CA GLN A 249 27.41 -10.56 28.20
C GLN A 249 26.86 -9.70 29.35
N ARG A 250 25.62 -9.91 29.76
CA ARG A 250 24.97 -9.20 30.85
C ARG A 250 25.05 -7.67 30.69
N GLY A 251 24.83 -7.18 29.50
CA GLY A 251 24.77 -5.75 29.16
C GLY A 251 26.15 -5.09 28.98
N LYS A 252 27.26 -5.83 28.96
CA LYS A 252 28.60 -5.32 28.67
C LYS A 252 28.93 -5.39 27.19
N TRP A 253 29.62 -4.37 26.66
CA TRP A 253 30.15 -4.34 25.31
C TRP A 253 31.49 -3.60 25.25
N GLY A 254 32.52 -4.23 24.69
CA GLY A 254 33.85 -3.63 24.62
C GLY A 254 34.39 -3.21 26.01
N GLY A 255 34.07 -3.96 27.05
CA GLY A 255 34.45 -3.68 28.45
C GLY A 255 33.59 -2.64 29.17
N LYS A 256 32.67 -1.95 28.47
CA LYS A 256 31.77 -0.95 29.06
C LYS A 256 30.40 -1.56 29.38
N GLN A 257 29.80 -1.16 30.50
CA GLN A 257 28.41 -1.48 30.82
C GLN A 257 27.50 -0.54 30.03
N ILE A 258 26.76 -1.07 29.07
CA ILE A 258 25.81 -0.34 28.24
C ILE A 258 24.41 -0.39 28.86
N LEU A 259 24.04 -1.53 29.42
CA LEU A 259 22.79 -1.82 30.10
C LEU A 259 23.11 -2.58 31.38
N SER A 260 22.47 -2.26 32.49
CA SER A 260 22.81 -2.90 33.78
C SER A 260 22.63 -4.42 33.72
N SER A 261 23.48 -5.15 34.43
CA SER A 261 23.31 -6.60 34.58
C SER A 261 22.03 -6.96 35.31
N GLN A 262 21.57 -6.09 36.20
CA GLN A 262 20.30 -6.22 36.91
C GLN A 262 19.10 -6.16 35.92
N TRP A 263 19.12 -5.19 34.99
CA TRP A 263 18.07 -5.14 33.95
C TRP A 263 18.08 -6.39 33.07
N VAL A 264 19.25 -6.82 32.60
CA VAL A 264 19.36 -8.03 31.79
C VAL A 264 18.76 -9.23 32.51
N GLN A 265 19.10 -9.40 33.80
CA GLN A 265 18.55 -10.48 34.63
C GLN A 265 17.01 -10.37 34.75
N LEU A 266 16.51 -9.18 35.07
CA LEU A 266 15.05 -8.93 35.14
C LEU A 266 14.36 -9.21 33.80
N ALA A 267 14.89 -8.64 32.74
CA ALA A 267 14.26 -8.74 31.42
C ALA A 267 14.15 -10.18 30.88
N THR A 268 15.13 -11.04 31.23
CA THR A 268 15.20 -12.42 30.73
C THR A 268 14.67 -13.47 31.71
N SER A 269 14.32 -13.06 32.95
CA SER A 269 13.68 -13.94 33.93
C SER A 269 12.19 -14.17 33.62
N CYS A 270 11.62 -15.27 34.10
CA CYS A 270 10.21 -15.54 33.98
C CYS A 270 9.41 -14.74 35.04
N HIS A 271 8.62 -13.77 34.58
CA HIS A 271 7.70 -12.97 35.40
C HIS A 271 6.27 -13.46 35.36
N THR A 272 5.91 -14.18 34.29
CA THR A 272 4.53 -14.67 34.11
C THR A 272 4.54 -15.99 33.36
N ALA A 273 3.67 -16.90 33.79
CA ALA A 273 3.41 -18.12 33.04
C ALA A 273 2.70 -17.79 31.75
N SER A 274 3.34 -18.09 30.64
CA SER A 274 2.80 -17.84 29.30
C SER A 274 2.03 -19.07 28.84
N GLY A 275 0.80 -19.21 29.31
CA GLY A 275 -0.12 -20.23 28.78
C GLY A 275 -0.76 -19.76 27.48
N TRP A 276 -0.13 -19.95 26.33
CA TRP A 276 -0.73 -19.65 25.02
C TRP A 276 -1.66 -20.81 24.60
N LYS A 277 -2.73 -21.04 25.36
CA LYS A 277 -3.72 -22.11 25.12
C LYS A 277 -4.50 -21.97 23.81
N ASN A 278 -4.36 -20.89 23.06
CA ASN A 278 -5.14 -20.59 21.86
C ASN A 278 -4.33 -20.54 20.56
N VAL A 279 -3.06 -20.91 20.55
CA VAL A 279 -2.34 -21.13 19.31
C VAL A 279 -2.54 -22.57 18.92
N SER A 280 -3.10 -22.80 17.74
CA SER A 280 -3.32 -24.13 17.17
C SER A 280 -2.11 -25.03 17.41
N VAL A 281 -2.27 -26.09 18.14
CA VAL A 281 -1.24 -27.08 18.51
C VAL A 281 -0.51 -27.64 17.26
N ASN A 282 -1.17 -27.63 16.12
CA ASN A 282 -0.64 -28.07 14.82
C ASN A 282 0.42 -27.11 14.23
N ALA A 283 0.55 -25.90 14.73
CA ALA A 283 1.55 -24.94 14.26
C ALA A 283 2.84 -24.94 15.09
N LEU A 284 2.85 -25.49 16.28
CA LEU A 284 3.90 -25.26 17.29
C LEU A 284 4.64 -26.52 17.74
N GLY A 285 4.20 -27.73 17.39
CA GLY A 285 4.79 -28.97 17.90
C GLY A 285 4.45 -29.26 19.36
N ASN A 286 4.73 -30.46 19.83
CA ASN A 286 4.47 -30.89 21.22
C ASN A 286 5.40 -30.16 22.21
N GLY A 287 4.86 -29.45 23.18
CA GLY A 287 5.61 -28.72 24.19
C GLY A 287 6.20 -27.42 23.66
N SER A 288 5.33 -26.44 23.41
CA SER A 288 5.72 -25.23 22.70
C SER A 288 6.72 -24.39 23.51
N ASN A 289 7.74 -23.89 22.84
CA ASN A 289 8.69 -22.91 23.36
C ASN A 289 8.02 -21.61 23.85
N TRP A 290 6.71 -21.41 23.62
CA TRP A 290 5.93 -20.26 24.09
C TRP A 290 5.20 -20.54 25.41
N GLU A 291 5.35 -21.72 26.01
CA GLU A 291 4.80 -22.08 27.32
C GLU A 291 5.83 -22.03 28.47
N ARG A 292 7.08 -21.69 28.16
CA ARG A 292 8.20 -21.67 29.11
C ARG A 292 8.27 -20.41 29.97
N GLY A 293 7.36 -19.47 29.76
CA GLY A 293 7.30 -18.21 30.49
C GLY A 293 7.79 -16.99 29.68
N TYR A 294 7.46 -15.82 30.22
CA TYR A 294 7.73 -14.53 29.59
C TYR A 294 8.37 -13.56 30.59
N GLY A 295 9.40 -12.87 30.13
CA GLY A 295 10.09 -11.82 30.87
C GLY A 295 9.59 -10.42 30.53
N PHE A 296 10.49 -9.43 30.52
CA PHE A 296 10.20 -8.08 30.03
C PHE A 296 10.43 -8.04 28.50
N GLN A 297 9.42 -8.49 27.74
CA GLN A 297 9.41 -8.57 26.27
C GLN A 297 10.43 -9.59 25.70
N PHE A 298 10.76 -10.64 26.47
CA PHE A 298 11.55 -11.79 26.05
C PHE A 298 10.81 -13.08 26.39
N TRP A 299 10.85 -14.04 25.47
CA TRP A 299 10.35 -15.38 25.67
C TRP A 299 11.44 -16.27 26.30
N ARG A 300 11.04 -17.16 27.19
CA ARG A 300 11.95 -18.22 27.68
C ARG A 300 12.04 -19.35 26.65
N CYS A 301 13.21 -19.99 26.58
CA CYS A 301 13.47 -21.16 25.75
C CYS A 301 13.70 -22.40 26.59
N ASN A 302 13.86 -23.55 25.93
CA ASN A 302 14.48 -24.72 26.54
C ASN A 302 15.95 -24.42 26.92
N LEU A 303 16.60 -25.35 27.61
CA LEU A 303 18.03 -25.25 27.96
C LEU A 303 18.40 -23.91 28.64
N GLU A 304 17.51 -23.40 29.49
CA GLU A 304 17.65 -22.16 30.25
C GLU A 304 17.90 -20.92 29.35
N GLY A 305 17.63 -21.03 28.08
CA GLY A 305 17.75 -19.95 27.11
C GLY A 305 16.62 -18.94 27.18
N PHE A 306 16.79 -17.84 26.46
CA PHE A 306 15.77 -16.84 26.21
C PHE A 306 15.93 -16.29 24.79
N ARG A 307 14.89 -15.61 24.30
CA ARG A 307 14.93 -15.06 22.96
C ARG A 307 14.11 -13.79 22.79
N ALA A 308 14.57 -12.94 21.88
CA ALA A 308 13.74 -11.99 21.17
C ALA A 308 13.10 -12.71 19.98
N ASP A 309 11.79 -12.51 19.80
CA ASP A 309 10.95 -13.35 18.93
C ASP A 309 10.02 -12.49 18.09
N GLY A 310 10.05 -12.68 16.78
CA GLY A 310 9.20 -12.01 15.81
C GLY A 310 8.53 -12.97 14.85
N ALA A 311 7.31 -12.64 14.49
CA ALA A 311 6.50 -13.47 13.60
C ALA A 311 7.25 -13.86 12.32
N GLY A 312 7.03 -15.11 11.90
CA GLY A 312 7.65 -15.66 10.70
C GLY A 312 9.10 -16.08 10.87
N GLY A 313 9.62 -16.18 12.09
CA GLY A 313 10.99 -16.69 12.36
C GLY A 313 12.06 -15.60 12.39
N GLN A 314 11.74 -14.44 13.01
CA GLN A 314 12.73 -13.42 13.32
C GLN A 314 13.24 -13.68 14.73
N LEU A 315 14.28 -14.45 14.88
CA LEU A 315 14.74 -14.95 16.15
C LEU A 315 16.13 -14.42 16.51
N THR A 316 16.32 -14.05 17.77
CA THR A 316 17.63 -13.96 18.42
C THR A 316 17.58 -14.85 19.66
N LEU A 317 18.08 -16.06 19.51
CA LEU A 317 18.16 -17.09 20.54
C LEU A 317 19.45 -16.90 21.32
N VAL A 318 19.37 -16.87 22.63
CA VAL A 318 20.51 -16.70 23.56
C VAL A 318 20.52 -17.84 24.54
N TYR A 319 21.64 -18.59 24.60
CA TYR A 319 21.85 -19.73 25.46
C TYR A 319 23.08 -19.45 26.37
N PRO A 320 22.86 -18.92 27.59
CA PRO A 320 23.97 -18.52 28.50
C PRO A 320 24.91 -19.66 28.85
N ASP A 321 24.38 -20.85 29.15
CA ASP A 321 25.20 -22.00 29.57
C ASP A 321 26.12 -22.53 28.47
N GLN A 322 25.72 -22.28 27.20
CA GLN A 322 26.49 -22.63 26.00
C GLN A 322 27.35 -21.47 25.50
N ASP A 323 27.22 -20.29 26.11
CA ASP A 323 27.84 -19.03 25.64
C ASP A 323 27.62 -18.83 24.15
N MET A 324 26.32 -18.96 23.71
CA MET A 324 25.94 -18.99 22.31
C MET A 324 24.78 -18.05 22.01
N VAL A 325 24.86 -17.39 20.84
CA VAL A 325 23.78 -16.64 20.23
C VAL A 325 23.53 -17.16 18.82
N VAL A 326 22.27 -17.39 18.46
CA VAL A 326 21.85 -17.71 17.09
C VAL A 326 20.79 -16.72 16.67
N SER A 327 21.10 -15.89 15.66
CA SER A 327 20.14 -14.94 15.09
C SER A 327 19.72 -15.39 13.70
N ILE A 328 18.41 -15.31 13.43
CA ILE A 328 17.80 -15.81 12.20
C ILE A 328 16.77 -14.78 11.69
N ASN A 329 16.75 -14.56 10.36
CA ASN A 329 15.64 -13.97 9.64
C ASN A 329 14.99 -15.03 8.74
N ALA A 330 13.67 -15.09 8.74
CA ALA A 330 12.93 -16.08 7.97
C ALA A 330 11.54 -15.56 7.56
N GLY A 331 10.86 -16.35 6.73
CA GLY A 331 9.44 -16.21 6.39
C GLY A 331 8.74 -17.56 6.59
N LEU A 332 8.60 -18.03 7.82
CA LEU A 332 8.15 -19.38 8.16
C LEU A 332 6.79 -19.42 8.88
N ASN A 333 6.08 -20.54 8.70
CA ASN A 333 4.87 -20.87 9.47
C ASN A 333 5.17 -21.65 10.73
N ASN A 334 6.25 -22.45 10.73
CA ASN A 334 6.61 -23.38 11.79
C ASN A 334 7.87 -22.93 12.49
N MET A 335 7.77 -21.87 13.29
CA MET A 335 8.86 -21.35 14.12
C MET A 335 9.30 -22.34 15.21
N GLY A 336 8.40 -23.22 15.69
CA GLY A 336 8.76 -24.24 16.65
C GLY A 336 9.76 -25.24 16.09
N LYS A 337 9.60 -25.65 14.82
CA LYS A 337 10.56 -26.52 14.15
C LYS A 337 11.89 -25.81 13.89
N GLU A 338 11.85 -24.50 13.59
CA GLU A 338 13.05 -23.67 13.42
C GLU A 338 13.90 -23.67 14.69
N ILE A 339 13.29 -23.40 15.86
CA ILE A 339 13.96 -23.42 17.18
C ILE A 339 14.49 -24.83 17.47
N ALA A 340 13.67 -25.87 17.23
CA ALA A 340 14.07 -27.25 17.49
C ALA A 340 15.30 -27.66 16.68
N LEU A 341 15.42 -27.26 15.41
CA LEU A 341 16.62 -27.54 14.61
C LEU A 341 17.85 -26.82 15.16
N VAL A 342 17.73 -25.58 15.66
CA VAL A 342 18.84 -24.88 16.31
C VAL A 342 19.25 -25.61 17.59
N GLU A 343 18.31 -26.02 18.43
CA GLU A 343 18.59 -26.74 19.66
C GLU A 343 19.21 -28.10 19.41
N GLU A 344 18.71 -28.86 18.44
CA GLU A 344 19.17 -30.22 18.08
C GLU A 344 20.57 -30.23 17.49
N PHE A 345 20.84 -29.37 16.52
CA PHE A 345 22.09 -29.45 15.73
C PHE A 345 23.18 -28.52 16.26
N LEU A 346 22.83 -27.39 16.86
CA LEU A 346 23.81 -26.40 17.27
C LEU A 346 24.00 -26.36 18.79
N VAL A 347 22.92 -26.20 19.58
CA VAL A 347 23.03 -25.92 21.01
C VAL A 347 23.37 -27.18 21.83
N SER A 348 22.71 -28.31 21.53
CA SER A 348 22.94 -29.56 22.29
C SER A 348 24.26 -30.28 21.99
N ARG A 349 24.94 -29.88 20.88
CA ARG A 349 26.16 -30.56 20.42
C ARG A 349 27.47 -29.79 20.76
N VAL A 350 27.37 -28.67 21.46
CA VAL A 350 28.57 -27.88 21.80
C VAL A 350 29.45 -28.56 22.83
N SER A 351 30.77 -28.38 22.69
CA SER A 351 31.76 -28.77 23.68
C SER A 351 32.22 -27.58 24.52
N LYS A 352 32.58 -27.81 25.74
CA LYS A 352 33.25 -26.82 26.61
C LYS A 352 34.70 -26.58 26.22
N THR A 353 35.30 -27.55 25.50
CA THR A 353 36.67 -27.46 24.99
C THR A 353 36.66 -27.38 23.47
N PRO A 354 37.66 -26.72 22.87
CA PRO A 354 37.82 -26.74 21.42
C PRO A 354 37.88 -28.16 20.88
N PHE A 355 37.36 -28.35 19.67
CA PHE A 355 37.60 -29.57 18.86
C PHE A 355 38.91 -29.41 18.08
N PRO A 356 39.54 -30.52 17.66
CA PRO A 356 40.61 -30.47 16.69
C PRO A 356 40.18 -29.75 15.42
N GLU A 357 41.03 -28.86 14.90
CA GLU A 357 40.75 -28.15 13.65
C GLU A 357 40.57 -29.15 12.49
N ASN A 358 39.58 -28.90 11.64
CA ASN A 358 39.31 -29.65 10.43
C ASN A 358 39.22 -28.73 9.24
N ASP A 359 40.34 -28.47 8.60
CA ASP A 359 40.44 -27.50 7.52
C ASP A 359 39.56 -27.86 6.31
N GLU A 360 39.36 -29.13 6.05
CA GLU A 360 38.54 -29.61 4.95
C GLU A 360 37.06 -29.26 5.19
N LEU A 361 36.52 -29.62 6.35
CA LEU A 361 35.15 -29.32 6.72
C LEU A 361 34.92 -27.80 6.89
N ARG A 362 35.89 -27.07 7.45
CA ARG A 362 35.83 -25.61 7.56
C ARG A 362 35.74 -24.95 6.17
N LYS A 363 36.62 -25.31 5.24
CA LYS A 363 36.58 -24.81 3.85
C LYS A 363 35.26 -25.19 3.15
N LYS A 364 34.74 -26.39 3.41
CA LYS A 364 33.42 -26.81 2.90
C LYS A 364 32.29 -25.95 3.46
N LEU A 365 32.36 -25.67 4.75
CA LEU A 365 31.37 -24.75 5.41
C LEU A 365 31.45 -23.33 4.84
N GLU A 366 32.65 -22.76 4.74
CA GLU A 366 32.88 -21.42 4.17
C GLU A 366 32.39 -21.30 2.73
N LYS A 367 32.64 -22.34 1.92
CA LYS A 367 32.10 -22.41 0.56
C LYS A 367 30.58 -22.49 0.59
N ARG A 368 30.02 -23.37 1.41
CA ARG A 368 28.58 -23.61 1.49
C ARG A 368 27.81 -22.38 1.92
N THR A 369 28.30 -21.63 2.90
CA THR A 369 27.64 -20.41 3.39
C THR A 369 27.61 -19.28 2.35
N LYS A 370 28.60 -19.21 1.48
CA LYS A 370 28.64 -18.25 0.34
C LYS A 370 27.70 -18.64 -0.81
N GLU A 371 27.41 -19.94 -0.97
CA GLU A 371 26.62 -20.50 -2.06
C GLU A 371 25.16 -20.76 -1.68
N LEU A 372 24.72 -20.36 -0.49
CA LEU A 372 23.34 -20.55 -0.04
C LEU A 372 22.35 -19.89 -0.98
N MET A 373 21.37 -20.66 -1.45
CA MET A 373 20.36 -20.18 -2.38
C MET A 373 19.06 -20.98 -2.25
N ILE A 374 17.96 -20.27 -2.15
CA ILE A 374 16.64 -20.84 -2.44
C ILE A 374 16.57 -21.03 -3.94
N LYS A 375 16.43 -22.26 -4.38
CA LYS A 375 16.42 -22.56 -5.82
C LYS A 375 15.28 -21.79 -6.51
N PRO A 376 15.54 -21.10 -7.63
CA PRO A 376 14.48 -20.54 -8.46
C PRO A 376 13.55 -21.66 -8.96
N ILE A 377 12.34 -21.30 -9.37
CA ILE A 377 11.42 -22.27 -9.96
C ILE A 377 12.07 -22.82 -11.24
N SER A 378 12.31 -24.12 -11.25
CA SER A 378 12.72 -24.85 -12.46
C SER A 378 11.54 -24.98 -13.43
N GLY A 379 11.81 -25.03 -14.72
CA GLY A 379 10.80 -25.22 -15.74
C GLY A 379 11.23 -24.62 -17.08
N THR A 380 10.35 -24.70 -18.06
CA THR A 380 10.56 -24.20 -19.41
C THR A 380 9.58 -23.13 -19.78
N THR A 381 9.68 -22.57 -20.97
CA THR A 381 8.67 -21.69 -21.57
C THR A 381 7.72 -22.42 -22.50
N GLN A 382 7.98 -23.70 -22.81
CA GLN A 382 7.17 -24.46 -23.75
C GLN A 382 5.74 -24.62 -23.22
N GLY A 383 4.78 -24.14 -23.98
CA GLY A 383 3.36 -24.19 -23.62
C GLY A 383 2.89 -23.07 -22.70
N ILE A 384 3.69 -22.03 -22.47
CA ILE A 384 3.30 -20.88 -21.66
C ILE A 384 2.21 -20.03 -22.34
N ASP A 385 2.16 -20.05 -23.68
CA ASP A 385 1.24 -19.22 -24.49
C ASP A 385 -0.24 -19.45 -24.14
N LYS A 386 -0.60 -20.65 -23.67
CA LYS A 386 -1.97 -20.95 -23.22
C LYS A 386 -2.40 -20.20 -21.95
N TYR A 387 -1.49 -19.52 -21.28
CA TYR A 387 -1.78 -18.69 -20.09
C TYR A 387 -1.55 -17.20 -20.31
N LEU A 388 -0.96 -16.81 -21.47
CA LEU A 388 -0.66 -15.43 -21.75
C LEU A 388 -1.92 -14.61 -22.05
N ASP A 389 -1.88 -13.35 -21.60
CA ASP A 389 -2.87 -12.32 -21.87
C ASP A 389 -4.32 -12.70 -21.45
N ILE A 390 -4.42 -13.66 -20.51
CA ILE A 390 -5.66 -14.03 -19.85
C ILE A 390 -5.81 -13.23 -18.57
N ASP A 391 -6.94 -12.56 -18.43
CA ASP A 391 -7.35 -11.96 -17.16
C ASP A 391 -7.97 -13.04 -16.27
N PHE A 392 -7.33 -13.33 -15.16
CA PHE A 392 -7.86 -14.23 -14.15
C PHE A 392 -8.58 -13.43 -13.07
N ALA A 393 -9.90 -13.59 -12.98
CA ALA A 393 -10.69 -13.03 -11.89
C ALA A 393 -10.52 -13.89 -10.62
N ILE A 394 -10.11 -13.26 -9.52
CA ILE A 394 -9.84 -13.97 -8.26
C ILE A 394 -11.06 -13.89 -7.36
N SER A 395 -11.46 -15.04 -6.82
CA SER A 395 -12.54 -15.16 -5.84
C SER A 395 -12.32 -14.29 -4.59
N LYS A 396 -13.40 -13.90 -3.93
CA LYS A 396 -13.35 -13.05 -2.71
C LYS A 396 -12.39 -13.66 -1.68
N ASN A 397 -11.45 -12.85 -1.21
CA ASN A 397 -10.43 -13.27 -0.26
C ASN A 397 -10.09 -12.15 0.74
N LYS A 398 -9.52 -12.53 1.89
CA LYS A 398 -9.23 -11.61 3.01
C LYS A 398 -8.24 -10.50 2.65
N ARG A 399 -7.41 -10.66 1.61
CA ARG A 399 -6.39 -9.69 1.20
C ARG A 399 -6.84 -8.82 0.03
N GLY A 400 -8.07 -9.01 -0.47
CA GLY A 400 -8.63 -8.22 -1.55
C GLY A 400 -7.87 -8.34 -2.87
N ILE A 401 -7.21 -9.49 -3.13
CA ILE A 401 -6.64 -9.77 -4.46
C ILE A 401 -7.83 -9.96 -5.40
N LYS A 402 -7.87 -9.19 -6.49
CA LYS A 402 -8.98 -9.21 -7.46
C LYS A 402 -8.59 -9.87 -8.78
N GLY A 403 -7.33 -9.80 -9.19
CA GLY A 403 -6.92 -10.34 -10.46
C GLY A 403 -5.45 -10.61 -10.62
N LEU A 404 -5.16 -11.54 -11.54
CA LEU A 404 -3.84 -11.87 -12.04
C LEU A 404 -3.84 -11.90 -13.58
N ARG A 405 -2.69 -11.56 -14.17
CA ARG A 405 -2.42 -11.69 -15.60
C ARG A 405 -0.97 -12.05 -15.80
N LEU A 406 -0.69 -12.99 -16.72
CA LEU A 406 0.64 -13.29 -17.22
C LEU A 406 0.76 -12.71 -18.64
N THR A 407 1.77 -11.90 -18.91
CA THR A 407 1.98 -11.26 -20.21
C THR A 407 3.41 -11.48 -20.72
N ARG A 408 3.58 -11.41 -22.04
CA ARG A 408 4.90 -11.31 -22.68
C ARG A 408 5.41 -9.87 -22.55
N SER A 409 6.68 -9.69 -22.27
CA SER A 409 7.33 -8.38 -22.14
C SER A 409 8.74 -8.40 -22.73
N GLY A 410 8.89 -7.92 -23.96
CA GLY A 410 10.14 -8.11 -24.71
C GLY A 410 10.44 -9.60 -24.88
N ASN A 411 11.67 -10.01 -24.57
CA ASN A 411 12.10 -11.41 -24.61
C ASN A 411 11.75 -12.20 -23.35
N GLY A 412 11.02 -11.61 -22.37
CA GLY A 412 10.66 -12.22 -21.10
C GLY A 412 9.17 -12.18 -20.82
N TYR A 413 8.83 -12.37 -19.55
CA TYR A 413 7.46 -12.44 -19.07
C TYR A 413 7.27 -11.53 -17.86
N LYS A 414 6.03 -11.09 -17.63
CA LYS A 414 5.60 -10.37 -16.43
C LYS A 414 4.34 -10.99 -15.86
N VAL A 415 4.23 -11.00 -14.55
CA VAL A 415 2.97 -11.27 -13.83
C VAL A 415 2.48 -9.97 -13.22
N ALA A 416 1.24 -9.63 -13.53
CA ALA A 416 0.53 -8.52 -12.93
C ALA A 416 -0.40 -9.03 -11.83
N PHE A 417 -0.37 -8.35 -10.70
CA PHE A 417 -1.30 -8.54 -9.58
C PHE A 417 -2.12 -7.29 -9.37
N ARG A 418 -3.41 -7.48 -9.24
CA ARG A 418 -4.31 -6.44 -8.77
C ARG A 418 -4.94 -6.87 -7.45
N GLY A 419 -4.81 -6.00 -6.44
CA GLY A 419 -5.57 -6.07 -5.21
C GLY A 419 -6.55 -4.91 -5.10
N ARG A 420 -7.27 -4.87 -3.98
CA ARG A 420 -8.23 -3.79 -3.68
C ARG A 420 -7.59 -2.39 -3.74
N HIS A 421 -6.32 -2.26 -3.34
CA HIS A 421 -5.61 -0.99 -3.20
C HIS A 421 -4.22 -0.99 -3.83
N PHE A 422 -3.86 -2.00 -4.63
CA PHE A 422 -2.57 -2.07 -5.29
C PHE A 422 -2.67 -2.65 -6.70
N TYR A 423 -1.81 -2.15 -7.57
CA TYR A 423 -1.47 -2.74 -8.85
C TYR A 423 0.04 -2.84 -8.95
N SER A 424 0.54 -4.01 -9.31
CA SER A 424 1.97 -4.22 -9.47
C SER A 424 2.25 -5.23 -10.57
N GLU A 425 3.27 -4.96 -11.37
CA GLU A 425 3.80 -5.86 -12.38
C GLU A 425 5.22 -6.26 -12.01
N PHE A 426 5.52 -7.54 -12.15
CA PHE A 426 6.84 -8.08 -11.86
C PHE A 426 7.38 -8.85 -13.04
N PRO A 427 8.67 -8.67 -13.40
CA PRO A 427 9.31 -9.56 -14.35
C PRO A 427 9.32 -10.99 -13.79
N VAL A 428 9.31 -12.00 -14.65
CA VAL A 428 9.39 -13.42 -14.25
C VAL A 428 10.66 -14.04 -14.81
N GLY A 429 11.55 -14.48 -13.91
CA GLY A 429 12.75 -15.22 -14.29
C GLY A 429 12.45 -16.70 -14.50
N ILE A 430 12.76 -17.23 -15.68
CA ILE A 430 12.64 -18.66 -15.96
C ILE A 430 13.96 -19.33 -15.56
N GLY A 431 13.90 -20.22 -14.55
CA GLY A 431 15.09 -20.85 -13.98
C GLY A 431 16.05 -19.90 -13.26
N GLN A 432 15.68 -18.67 -13.01
CA GLN A 432 16.48 -17.65 -12.34
C GLN A 432 15.61 -16.68 -11.53
N TRP A 433 16.23 -15.94 -10.59
CA TRP A 433 15.58 -14.86 -9.86
C TRP A 433 15.73 -13.53 -10.61
N LEU A 434 14.62 -12.85 -10.95
CA LEU A 434 14.62 -11.49 -11.47
C LEU A 434 14.14 -10.50 -10.41
N GLY A 435 14.64 -9.27 -10.48
CA GLY A 435 14.28 -8.19 -9.57
C GLY A 435 13.11 -7.36 -10.10
N GLY A 436 12.25 -6.95 -9.18
CA GLY A 436 11.19 -5.97 -9.37
C GLY A 436 10.98 -5.18 -8.09
N SER A 437 9.99 -4.30 -8.08
CA SER A 437 9.59 -3.54 -6.89
C SER A 437 8.08 -3.48 -6.76
N ILE A 438 7.60 -3.39 -5.52
CA ILE A 438 6.21 -3.18 -5.18
C ILE A 438 6.11 -1.99 -4.22
N TYR A 439 5.16 -1.10 -4.45
CA TYR A 439 4.81 -0.05 -3.52
C TYR A 439 3.48 -0.37 -2.84
N VAL A 440 3.49 -0.39 -1.51
CA VAL A 440 2.31 -0.58 -0.68
C VAL A 440 1.96 0.75 -0.03
N ASP A 441 0.82 1.32 -0.44
CA ASP A 441 0.37 2.64 -0.02
C ASP A 441 -0.03 2.64 1.46
N PRO A 442 0.59 3.46 2.31
CA PRO A 442 0.29 3.52 3.74
C PRO A 442 -1.13 4.02 4.05
N GLU A 443 -1.71 4.87 3.20
CA GLU A 443 -3.03 5.45 3.45
C GLU A 443 -4.19 4.46 3.21
N LYS A 444 -3.92 3.35 2.54
CA LYS A 444 -4.94 2.38 2.08
C LYS A 444 -4.83 1.00 2.72
N HIS A 445 -3.88 0.80 3.65
CA HIS A 445 -3.61 -0.52 4.24
C HIS A 445 -3.56 -0.48 5.77
N GLU A 446 -4.68 -0.78 6.39
CA GLU A 446 -4.84 -0.81 7.86
C GLU A 446 -4.03 -1.93 8.57
N TYR A 447 -3.56 -2.97 7.84
CA TYR A 447 -3.00 -4.18 8.46
C TYR A 447 -1.60 -4.59 8.00
N LEU A 448 -0.93 -3.78 7.19
CA LEU A 448 0.36 -4.16 6.62
C LEU A 448 1.54 -3.35 7.17
N GLY A 449 1.48 -2.88 8.42
CA GLY A 449 2.46 -1.98 9.02
C GLY A 449 3.93 -2.30 8.78
N ALA A 450 4.28 -3.59 8.60
CA ALA A 450 5.63 -4.03 8.22
C ALA A 450 5.87 -4.08 6.69
N LEU A 451 4.81 -3.89 5.88
CA LEU A 451 4.86 -3.96 4.40
C LEU A 451 4.51 -2.64 3.74
N ILE A 452 4.45 -1.55 4.49
CA ILE A 452 4.18 -0.21 3.95
C ILE A 452 5.42 0.33 3.24
N GLY A 453 5.21 0.97 2.09
CA GLY A 453 6.26 1.62 1.31
C GLY A 453 6.79 0.81 0.13
N LEU A 454 7.97 1.16 -0.34
CA LEU A 454 8.62 0.53 -1.49
C LEU A 454 9.41 -0.71 -1.04
N HIS A 455 9.03 -1.87 -1.56
CA HIS A 455 9.73 -3.14 -1.31
C HIS A 455 10.35 -3.68 -2.59
N GLN A 456 11.50 -4.35 -2.44
CA GLN A 456 12.09 -5.12 -3.51
C GLN A 456 11.48 -6.53 -3.53
N ILE A 457 11.11 -7.00 -4.72
CA ILE A 457 10.63 -8.36 -4.93
C ILE A 457 11.59 -9.12 -5.84
N LYS A 458 11.79 -10.38 -5.56
CA LYS A 458 12.51 -11.32 -6.43
C LYS A 458 11.57 -12.42 -6.89
N THR A 459 11.50 -12.63 -8.17
CA THR A 459 10.49 -13.48 -8.82
C THR A 459 11.10 -14.52 -9.70
N SER A 460 10.49 -15.70 -9.72
CA SER A 460 10.83 -16.81 -10.59
C SER A 460 9.60 -17.60 -11.00
N GLY A 461 9.61 -18.24 -12.16
CA GLY A 461 8.52 -19.08 -12.65
C GLY A 461 8.95 -20.01 -13.75
N GLY A 462 8.04 -20.85 -14.22
CA GLY A 462 8.27 -21.79 -15.31
C GLY A 462 7.16 -22.80 -15.46
N ILE A 463 7.04 -23.36 -16.67
CA ILE A 463 6.13 -24.48 -16.96
C ILE A 463 6.70 -25.74 -16.31
N GLN A 464 5.86 -26.41 -15.53
CA GLN A 464 6.17 -27.64 -14.80
C GLN A 464 5.87 -28.87 -15.68
N SER A 465 6.28 -30.06 -15.23
CA SER A 465 6.08 -31.33 -15.96
C SER A 465 4.60 -31.68 -16.18
N ASP A 466 3.70 -31.19 -15.33
CA ASP A 466 2.26 -31.35 -15.48
C ASP A 466 1.62 -30.32 -16.43
N GLY A 467 2.43 -29.46 -17.05
CA GLY A 467 2.01 -28.43 -17.98
C GLY A 467 1.47 -27.17 -17.33
N SER A 468 1.44 -27.08 -16.00
CA SER A 468 1.06 -25.84 -15.29
C SER A 468 2.20 -24.82 -15.29
N PHE A 469 1.88 -23.53 -15.20
CA PHE A 469 2.88 -22.50 -14.97
C PHE A 469 2.91 -22.11 -13.49
N LEU A 470 4.06 -22.33 -12.84
CA LEU A 470 4.28 -21.97 -11.45
C LEU A 470 5.04 -20.65 -11.37
N PHE A 471 4.57 -19.72 -10.55
CA PHE A 471 5.18 -18.44 -10.25
C PHE A 471 5.43 -18.31 -8.74
N ARG A 472 6.58 -17.76 -8.36
CA ARG A 472 6.91 -17.41 -6.97
C ARG A 472 7.64 -16.08 -6.92
N GLY A 473 7.27 -15.25 -5.94
CA GLY A 473 7.93 -13.98 -5.63
C GLY A 473 8.18 -13.81 -4.14
N TYR A 474 9.37 -13.35 -3.74
CA TYR A 474 9.73 -13.00 -2.37
C TYR A 474 9.94 -11.50 -2.25
N LEU A 475 9.31 -10.88 -1.26
CA LEU A 475 9.63 -9.51 -0.84
C LEU A 475 10.86 -9.56 0.06
N THR A 476 12.03 -9.15 -0.49
CA THR A 476 13.35 -9.38 0.13
C THR A 476 13.56 -8.52 1.34
N GLY A 477 13.28 -8.35 2.30
CA GLY A 477 13.37 -7.52 3.51
C GLY A 477 12.21 -7.77 4.43
N THR A 478 11.38 -8.77 4.07
CA THR A 478 10.19 -9.12 4.85
C THR A 478 9.95 -10.64 4.85
N THR A 479 8.96 -11.09 5.61
CA THR A 479 8.48 -12.48 5.59
C THR A 479 7.57 -12.80 4.41
N ALA A 480 7.24 -11.80 3.58
CA ALA A 480 6.18 -11.94 2.61
C ALA A 480 6.65 -12.62 1.34
N PHE A 481 5.84 -13.57 0.85
CA PHE A 481 5.99 -14.14 -0.47
C PHE A 481 4.63 -14.35 -1.14
N ILE A 482 4.67 -14.48 -2.46
CA ILE A 482 3.52 -14.83 -3.28
C ILE A 482 3.85 -16.05 -4.13
N GLN A 483 2.91 -16.96 -4.26
CA GLN A 483 2.98 -18.08 -5.17
C GLN A 483 1.67 -18.21 -5.92
N ALA A 484 1.73 -18.42 -7.22
CA ALA A 484 0.58 -18.70 -8.07
C ALA A 484 0.88 -19.84 -9.04
N ARG A 485 -0.09 -20.71 -9.28
CA ARG A 485 -0.06 -21.78 -10.25
C ARG A 485 -1.19 -21.58 -11.24
N PHE A 486 -0.84 -21.45 -12.49
CA PHE A 486 -1.77 -21.37 -13.62
C PHE A 486 -1.89 -22.74 -14.25
N PHE A 487 -3.09 -23.24 -14.45
CA PHE A 487 -3.34 -24.59 -14.95
C PHE A 487 -4.65 -24.64 -15.76
N ILE A 488 -4.87 -25.70 -16.50
CA ILE A 488 -6.11 -25.97 -17.23
C ILE A 488 -6.90 -27.03 -16.48
N LYS A 489 -8.16 -26.76 -16.17
CA LYS A 489 -9.10 -27.72 -15.63
C LYS A 489 -10.36 -27.71 -16.48
N ASP A 490 -10.77 -28.88 -16.97
CA ASP A 490 -11.98 -29.03 -17.81
C ASP A 490 -11.99 -28.03 -19.00
N ALA A 491 -10.83 -27.89 -19.66
CA ALA A 491 -10.54 -26.94 -20.74
C ALA A 491 -10.60 -25.45 -20.34
N VAL A 492 -10.82 -25.10 -19.06
CA VAL A 492 -10.87 -23.73 -18.55
C VAL A 492 -9.53 -23.34 -17.92
N PRO A 493 -8.92 -22.21 -18.31
CA PRO A 493 -7.77 -21.65 -17.61
C PRO A 493 -8.12 -21.23 -16.20
N MET A 494 -7.37 -21.73 -15.23
CA MET A 494 -7.53 -21.51 -13.80
C MET A 494 -6.23 -20.97 -13.21
N VAL A 495 -6.35 -20.27 -12.08
CA VAL A 495 -5.21 -19.94 -11.24
C VAL A 495 -5.55 -20.23 -9.78
N GLU A 496 -4.59 -20.78 -9.07
CA GLU A 496 -4.62 -20.91 -7.61
C GLU A 496 -3.33 -20.33 -7.03
N GLY A 497 -3.40 -19.85 -5.80
CA GLY A 497 -2.19 -19.29 -5.22
C GLY A 497 -2.32 -18.97 -3.76
N ARG A 498 -1.20 -18.50 -3.22
CA ARG A 498 -1.06 -18.10 -1.82
C ARG A 498 -0.28 -16.80 -1.74
N LEU A 499 -0.79 -15.88 -0.96
CA LEU A 499 -0.05 -14.73 -0.50
C LEU A 499 0.25 -14.97 0.98
N TRP A 500 1.52 -15.04 1.34
CA TRP A 500 2.00 -15.15 2.70
C TRP A 500 2.60 -13.81 3.15
N GLY A 501 2.34 -13.46 4.31
CA GLY A 501 2.70 -12.35 5.15
C GLY A 501 1.96 -12.61 6.44
N PHE A 502 1.75 -11.67 7.31
CA PHE A 502 0.99 -11.89 8.53
C PHE A 502 -0.44 -12.40 8.22
N GLY A 503 -0.71 -13.71 8.46
CA GLY A 503 -1.97 -14.37 8.16
C GLY A 503 -2.20 -14.69 6.68
N GLY A 504 -1.60 -15.78 6.20
CA GLY A 504 -1.66 -16.23 4.81
C GLY A 504 -3.08 -16.26 4.20
N THR A 505 -3.16 -15.93 2.93
CA THR A 505 -4.40 -16.00 2.14
C THR A 505 -4.20 -16.96 0.98
N VAL A 506 -5.08 -17.95 0.88
CA VAL A 506 -5.24 -18.78 -0.31
C VAL A 506 -6.26 -18.12 -1.23
N PHE A 507 -6.02 -18.15 -2.52
CA PHE A 507 -6.93 -17.63 -3.52
C PHE A 507 -7.04 -18.58 -4.71
N THR A 508 -8.18 -18.55 -5.38
CA THR A 508 -8.45 -19.24 -6.64
C THR A 508 -9.07 -18.26 -7.62
N GLY A 509 -8.88 -18.49 -8.90
CA GLY A 509 -9.48 -17.67 -9.94
C GLY A 509 -9.65 -18.45 -11.23
N THR A 510 -10.50 -17.94 -12.09
CA THR A 510 -10.78 -18.47 -13.41
C THR A 510 -10.56 -17.38 -14.45
N LYS A 511 -10.42 -17.80 -15.72
CA LYS A 511 -10.47 -16.87 -16.84
C LYS A 511 -11.70 -15.97 -16.66
N ALA A 512 -11.52 -14.65 -16.66
CA ALA A 512 -12.61 -13.69 -16.66
C ALA A 512 -13.45 -13.91 -17.91
N GLY A 513 -14.76 -14.02 -17.75
CA GLY A 513 -15.67 -14.31 -18.84
C GLY A 513 -15.55 -13.31 -19.99
N GLU A 514 -15.61 -13.76 -21.22
CA GLU A 514 -15.49 -12.90 -22.42
C GLU A 514 -16.78 -12.15 -22.74
N ARG A 515 -17.91 -12.60 -22.26
CA ARG A 515 -19.21 -11.95 -22.51
C ARG A 515 -20.14 -12.14 -21.33
N LEU A 516 -20.40 -11.05 -20.65
CA LEU A 516 -21.51 -10.97 -19.72
C LEU A 516 -22.78 -10.73 -20.52
N GLU A 517 -23.89 -11.32 -20.08
CA GLU A 517 -25.18 -10.88 -20.54
C GLU A 517 -25.39 -9.43 -20.15
N VAL A 518 -25.38 -8.55 -21.13
CA VAL A 518 -25.70 -7.13 -20.96
C VAL A 518 -27.16 -6.89 -21.32
N PRO A 519 -27.87 -5.98 -20.62
CA PRO A 519 -29.22 -5.64 -20.95
C PRO A 519 -29.34 -5.17 -22.41
N ALA A 520 -30.40 -5.51 -23.09
CA ALA A 520 -30.71 -4.88 -24.36
C ALA A 520 -30.92 -3.37 -24.20
N LEU A 521 -30.78 -2.61 -25.27
CA LEU A 521 -31.12 -1.18 -25.25
C LEU A 521 -32.59 -1.02 -24.87
N GLY A 522 -32.84 -0.27 -23.78
CA GLY A 522 -34.16 -0.01 -23.24
C GLY A 522 -34.90 1.11 -23.98
N ASP A 523 -36.10 1.38 -23.51
CA ASP A 523 -36.83 2.60 -23.85
C ASP A 523 -36.05 3.83 -23.36
N VAL A 524 -36.10 4.92 -24.13
CA VAL A 524 -35.29 6.12 -23.87
C VAL A 524 -35.67 6.79 -22.53
N ASP A 525 -36.98 6.96 -22.30
CA ASP A 525 -37.47 7.68 -21.12
C ASP A 525 -37.27 6.84 -19.85
N ASP A 526 -37.51 5.53 -19.91
CA ASP A 526 -37.30 4.62 -18.80
C ASP A 526 -35.81 4.47 -18.49
N THR A 527 -34.95 4.39 -19.50
CA THR A 527 -33.49 4.37 -19.31
C THR A 527 -33.00 5.68 -18.68
N TYR A 528 -33.45 6.84 -19.18
CA TYR A 528 -33.08 8.11 -18.59
C TYR A 528 -33.52 8.23 -17.13
N LYS A 529 -34.79 7.87 -16.85
CA LYS A 529 -35.32 7.88 -15.48
C LYS A 529 -34.55 6.98 -14.55
N PHE A 530 -34.17 5.78 -15.01
CA PHE A 530 -33.36 4.85 -14.21
C PHE A 530 -32.02 5.48 -13.75
N PHE A 531 -31.25 6.04 -14.67
CA PHE A 531 -29.96 6.65 -14.35
C PHE A 531 -30.12 7.93 -13.53
N LEU A 532 -31.15 8.74 -13.81
CA LEU A 532 -31.46 9.94 -13.04
C LEU A 532 -31.75 9.62 -11.57
N GLU A 533 -32.55 8.60 -11.28
CA GLU A 533 -32.95 8.26 -9.91
C GLU A 533 -31.87 7.46 -9.18
N ASN A 534 -31.25 6.48 -9.85
CA ASN A 534 -30.42 5.49 -9.19
C ASN A 534 -28.92 5.81 -9.19
N GLU A 535 -28.40 6.53 -10.19
CA GLU A 535 -26.97 6.78 -10.30
C GLU A 535 -26.60 8.24 -10.05
N PHE A 536 -27.16 9.17 -10.84
CA PHE A 536 -26.73 10.58 -10.79
C PHE A 536 -27.54 11.45 -9.83
N GLY A 537 -28.79 11.10 -9.58
CA GLY A 537 -29.72 11.78 -8.70
C GLY A 537 -30.42 12.99 -9.32
N ILE A 538 -31.59 13.29 -8.78
CA ILE A 538 -32.50 14.33 -9.26
C ILE A 538 -32.00 15.70 -8.82
N ARG A 539 -31.83 16.63 -9.76
CA ARG A 539 -31.43 18.00 -9.53
C ARG A 539 -32.62 18.83 -9.00
N PRO A 540 -32.40 19.73 -8.03
CA PRO A 540 -33.47 20.57 -7.50
C PRO A 540 -33.90 21.69 -8.48
N VAL A 541 -33.01 22.07 -9.41
CA VAL A 541 -33.22 23.09 -10.42
C VAL A 541 -32.41 22.81 -11.67
N GLU A 542 -33.04 22.85 -12.83
CA GLU A 542 -32.34 22.66 -14.10
C GLU A 542 -31.62 23.93 -14.54
N LYS A 543 -32.34 25.08 -14.60
CA LYS A 543 -31.75 26.38 -14.89
C LYS A 543 -32.33 27.43 -13.93
N PRO A 544 -31.53 28.17 -13.17
CA PRO A 544 -31.99 29.29 -12.34
C PRO A 544 -32.60 30.39 -13.22
N SER A 545 -33.75 30.91 -12.82
CA SER A 545 -34.41 32.00 -13.52
C SER A 545 -33.68 33.34 -13.44
N ASP A 546 -32.81 33.49 -12.43
CA ASP A 546 -32.00 34.65 -12.15
C ASP A 546 -30.52 34.49 -12.49
N LEU A 547 -30.20 33.57 -13.41
CA LEU A 547 -28.86 33.32 -13.88
C LEU A 547 -28.26 34.58 -14.52
N ALA A 548 -27.10 35.00 -14.03
CA ALA A 548 -26.40 36.20 -14.48
C ALA A 548 -24.95 35.90 -14.88
N PHE A 549 -24.46 36.68 -15.83
CA PHE A 549 -23.11 36.58 -16.37
C PHE A 549 -22.42 37.94 -16.21
N ARG A 550 -21.27 37.95 -15.54
CA ARG A 550 -20.47 39.17 -15.32
C ARG A 550 -19.05 38.93 -15.85
N GLU A 551 -18.66 39.68 -16.85
CA GLU A 551 -17.27 39.67 -17.32
C GLU A 551 -16.37 40.29 -16.26
N ILE A 552 -15.37 39.55 -15.75
CA ILE A 552 -14.41 39.94 -14.74
C ILE A 552 -13.18 40.59 -15.39
N SER A 553 -12.68 39.94 -16.45
CA SER A 553 -11.51 40.41 -17.18
C SER A 553 -11.59 40.02 -18.65
N ARG A 554 -10.86 40.81 -19.48
CA ARG A 554 -10.74 40.61 -20.92
C ARG A 554 -9.33 40.94 -21.35
N ASN A 555 -8.65 39.99 -22.00
CA ASN A 555 -7.26 40.10 -22.43
C ASN A 555 -7.04 39.43 -23.78
N ASP A 556 -6.10 39.92 -24.56
CA ASP A 556 -5.62 39.22 -25.74
C ASP A 556 -4.48 38.29 -25.40
N CYS A 557 -4.47 37.09 -25.96
CA CYS A 557 -3.41 36.12 -25.83
C CYS A 557 -2.99 35.53 -27.20
N TYR A 558 -1.98 34.67 -27.22
CA TYR A 558 -1.41 34.11 -28.46
C TYR A 558 -1.09 35.14 -29.53
N GLY A 559 -0.42 36.23 -29.11
CA GLY A 559 -0.05 37.31 -30.01
C GLY A 559 -1.26 38.09 -30.57
N GLY A 560 -2.33 38.21 -29.82
CA GLY A 560 -3.56 38.94 -30.22
C GLY A 560 -4.53 38.12 -31.06
N LYS A 561 -4.24 36.83 -31.32
CA LYS A 561 -5.07 35.97 -32.17
C LYS A 561 -6.26 35.36 -31.41
N VAL A 562 -6.20 35.34 -30.09
CA VAL A 562 -7.21 34.72 -29.21
C VAL A 562 -7.65 35.73 -28.15
N LEU A 563 -8.96 35.88 -27.99
CA LEU A 563 -9.55 36.66 -26.93
C LEU A 563 -9.77 35.77 -25.70
N HIS A 564 -9.18 36.11 -24.58
CA HIS A 564 -9.46 35.51 -23.27
C HIS A 564 -10.42 36.38 -22.50
N ARG A 565 -11.43 35.73 -21.89
CA ARG A 565 -12.36 36.36 -20.97
C ARG A 565 -12.55 35.51 -19.71
N ALA A 566 -12.55 36.15 -18.55
CA ALA A 566 -12.99 35.51 -17.31
C ALA A 566 -14.42 35.97 -17.01
N ILE A 567 -15.31 35.01 -16.84
CA ILE A 567 -16.73 35.25 -16.65
C ILE A 567 -17.17 34.64 -15.32
N GLU A 568 -17.78 35.43 -14.45
CA GLU A 568 -18.51 34.91 -13.30
C GLU A 568 -19.92 34.55 -13.73
N ILE A 569 -20.29 33.31 -13.49
CA ILE A 569 -21.65 32.79 -13.66
C ILE A 569 -22.27 32.73 -12.27
N SER A 570 -23.39 33.42 -12.03
CA SER A 570 -23.96 33.56 -10.68
C SER A 570 -25.47 33.45 -10.66
N CYS A 571 -26.04 33.08 -9.51
CA CYS A 571 -27.46 33.07 -9.21
C CYS A 571 -27.69 33.21 -7.68
N LYS A 572 -28.90 33.55 -7.27
CA LYS A 572 -29.25 33.69 -5.85
C LYS A 572 -29.34 32.39 -5.10
N GLY A 573 -29.63 31.28 -5.85
CA GLY A 573 -29.89 29.99 -5.26
C GLY A 573 -31.17 29.94 -4.42
N THR A 574 -31.51 28.78 -3.90
CA THR A 574 -32.68 28.60 -3.02
C THR A 574 -32.35 28.96 -1.56
N TYR A 575 -31.14 28.61 -1.12
CA TYR A 575 -30.71 28.76 0.29
C TYR A 575 -29.52 29.71 0.47
N ALA A 576 -28.73 29.93 -0.55
CA ALA A 576 -27.56 30.81 -0.52
C ALA A 576 -27.17 31.25 -1.94
N PRO A 577 -26.54 32.42 -2.13
CA PRO A 577 -25.96 32.80 -3.41
C PRO A 577 -24.91 31.78 -3.85
N PHE A 578 -24.82 31.58 -5.15
CA PHE A 578 -23.81 30.72 -5.78
C PHE A 578 -23.18 31.40 -6.98
N SER A 579 -21.88 31.31 -7.11
CA SER A 579 -21.15 31.69 -8.32
C SER A 579 -19.91 30.83 -8.52
N PHE A 580 -19.48 30.75 -9.77
CA PHE A 580 -18.20 30.16 -10.17
C PHE A 580 -17.64 30.89 -11.38
N VAL A 581 -16.33 30.79 -11.59
CA VAL A 581 -15.65 31.49 -12.69
C VAL A 581 -15.32 30.52 -13.80
N VAL A 582 -15.59 30.94 -15.03
CA VAL A 582 -15.18 30.25 -16.24
C VAL A 582 -14.19 31.10 -17.03
N HIS A 583 -13.22 30.45 -17.68
CA HIS A 583 -12.29 31.08 -18.59
C HIS A 583 -12.64 30.68 -20.02
N SER A 584 -12.94 31.68 -20.86
CA SER A 584 -13.21 31.51 -22.29
C SER A 584 -12.00 31.96 -23.11
N TYR A 585 -11.65 31.15 -24.10
CA TYR A 585 -10.62 31.46 -25.10
C TYR A 585 -11.23 31.32 -26.48
N GLU A 586 -11.32 32.42 -27.19
CA GLU A 586 -12.08 32.55 -28.45
C GLU A 586 -11.11 32.98 -29.55
N PRO A 587 -10.95 32.18 -30.65
CA PRO A 587 -10.16 32.60 -31.78
C PRO A 587 -10.81 33.80 -32.48
N LYS A 588 -10.01 34.79 -32.81
CA LYS A 588 -10.47 35.94 -33.62
C LYS A 588 -10.51 35.56 -35.09
N THR A 589 -11.56 34.84 -35.48
CA THR A 589 -11.81 34.37 -36.85
C THR A 589 -13.01 35.08 -37.46
N GLU A 590 -13.10 35.11 -38.78
CA GLU A 590 -14.30 35.54 -39.46
C GLU A 590 -15.39 34.48 -39.28
N GLY A 591 -16.61 34.88 -38.87
CA GLY A 591 -17.75 34.02 -38.68
C GLY A 591 -17.82 33.37 -37.31
N LYS A 592 -18.83 32.50 -37.11
CA LYS A 592 -19.07 31.78 -35.85
C LYS A 592 -18.19 30.55 -35.75
N CYS A 593 -17.59 30.36 -34.57
CA CYS A 593 -16.73 29.18 -34.28
C CYS A 593 -17.47 28.16 -33.41
N PRO A 594 -17.20 26.85 -33.60
CA PRO A 594 -17.66 25.80 -32.69
C PRO A 594 -16.94 25.93 -31.34
N ALA A 595 -17.50 25.36 -30.27
CA ALA A 595 -16.95 25.51 -28.95
C ALA A 595 -16.86 24.20 -28.17
N PHE A 596 -15.89 24.12 -27.24
CA PHE A 596 -15.81 23.06 -26.24
C PHE A 596 -16.00 23.60 -24.83
N VAL A 597 -16.86 22.95 -24.05
CA VAL A 597 -16.95 23.14 -22.60
C VAL A 597 -16.06 22.10 -21.92
N VAL A 598 -15.15 22.56 -21.06
CA VAL A 598 -14.08 21.76 -20.46
C VAL A 598 -14.14 21.82 -18.95
N MET A 599 -14.16 20.67 -18.33
CA MET A 599 -14.06 20.57 -16.87
C MET A 599 -12.62 20.21 -16.47
N ASN A 600 -12.03 21.02 -15.58
CA ASN A 600 -10.60 20.94 -15.26
C ASN A 600 -10.33 20.52 -13.83
N PHE A 601 -9.23 19.78 -13.63
CA PHE A 601 -8.68 19.43 -12.33
C PHE A 601 -7.70 20.50 -11.84
N PRO A 602 -7.87 21.08 -10.64
CA PRO A 602 -6.93 22.09 -10.12
C PRO A 602 -5.49 21.53 -10.01
N ALA A 603 -5.35 20.27 -9.60
CA ALA A 603 -4.03 19.63 -9.48
C ALA A 603 -3.31 19.47 -10.82
N ARG A 604 -4.03 19.20 -11.93
CA ARG A 604 -3.43 19.09 -13.27
C ARG A 604 -3.03 20.46 -13.80
N LEU A 605 -3.89 21.46 -13.65
CA LEU A 605 -3.57 22.84 -14.02
C LEU A 605 -2.33 23.34 -13.26
N LYS A 606 -2.26 23.08 -11.96
CA LYS A 606 -1.11 23.42 -11.12
C LYS A 606 0.17 22.69 -11.56
N LYS A 607 0.07 21.40 -11.90
CA LYS A 607 1.21 20.60 -12.38
C LYS A 607 1.84 21.20 -13.64
N ASP A 608 1.00 21.72 -14.56
CA ASP A 608 1.42 22.33 -15.82
C ASP A 608 1.70 23.82 -15.68
N ASN A 609 1.73 24.37 -14.46
CA ASN A 609 1.90 25.81 -14.16
C ASN A 609 0.93 26.70 -14.95
N PHE A 610 -0.31 26.27 -15.09
CA PHE A 610 -1.32 26.98 -15.84
C PHE A 610 -1.65 28.34 -15.20
N ASP A 611 -1.46 29.40 -15.97
CA ASP A 611 -1.92 30.75 -15.63
C ASP A 611 -2.92 31.21 -16.71
N PRO A 612 -4.20 31.40 -16.36
CA PRO A 612 -5.22 31.81 -17.32
C PRO A 612 -4.95 33.18 -17.94
N ASN A 613 -4.14 34.05 -17.31
CA ASN A 613 -3.79 35.37 -17.80
C ASN A 613 -2.45 35.42 -18.52
N ALA A 614 -1.78 34.28 -18.71
CA ALA A 614 -0.53 34.21 -19.45
C ALA A 614 -0.70 34.68 -20.91
N LYS A 615 0.40 35.09 -21.52
CA LYS A 615 0.39 35.45 -22.96
C LYS A 615 0.01 34.29 -23.88
N ALA A 616 0.24 33.06 -23.45
CA ALA A 616 -0.10 31.82 -24.17
C ALA A 616 -0.47 30.72 -23.16
N PRO A 617 -1.66 30.82 -22.54
CA PRO A 617 -2.10 29.87 -21.52
C PRO A 617 -2.32 28.49 -22.12
N SER A 618 -1.74 27.44 -21.53
CA SER A 618 -1.90 26.06 -21.97
C SER A 618 -1.61 25.09 -20.83
N ALA A 619 -2.28 23.95 -20.85
CA ALA A 619 -1.98 22.79 -20.05
C ALA A 619 -2.11 21.54 -20.92
N ASN A 620 -1.43 20.44 -20.61
CA ASN A 620 -1.53 19.19 -21.37
C ASN A 620 -2.98 18.66 -21.43
N CYS A 621 -3.70 18.82 -20.32
CA CYS A 621 -5.11 18.44 -20.24
C CYS A 621 -6.05 19.44 -20.94
N TRP A 622 -5.58 20.66 -21.24
CA TRP A 622 -6.34 21.72 -21.90
C TRP A 622 -5.41 22.51 -22.83
N PRO A 623 -5.12 22.00 -24.04
CA PRO A 623 -4.18 22.59 -24.99
C PRO A 623 -4.84 23.74 -25.78
N ILE A 624 -5.07 24.88 -25.11
CA ILE A 624 -5.83 26.03 -25.60
C ILE A 624 -5.27 26.53 -26.95
N GLY A 625 -3.93 26.61 -27.10
CA GLY A 625 -3.32 27.05 -28.33
C GLY A 625 -3.66 26.16 -29.54
N GLU A 626 -3.67 24.85 -29.34
CA GLU A 626 -4.04 23.89 -30.38
C GLU A 626 -5.54 23.98 -30.72
N ILE A 627 -6.39 24.01 -29.70
CA ILE A 627 -7.85 24.12 -29.87
C ILE A 627 -8.19 25.39 -30.65
N THR A 628 -7.65 26.54 -30.22
CA THR A 628 -7.97 27.84 -30.87
C THR A 628 -7.35 28.02 -32.24
N SER A 629 -6.15 27.43 -32.49
CA SER A 629 -5.51 27.45 -33.81
C SER A 629 -6.31 26.66 -34.85
N ARG A 630 -7.11 25.67 -34.44
CA ARG A 630 -8.03 24.91 -35.28
C ARG A 630 -9.42 25.56 -35.41
N GLY A 631 -9.59 26.79 -34.92
CA GLY A 631 -10.80 27.59 -35.06
C GLY A 631 -11.91 27.27 -34.06
N PHE A 632 -11.61 26.61 -32.95
CA PHE A 632 -12.57 26.32 -31.87
C PHE A 632 -12.45 27.32 -30.74
N ALA A 633 -13.53 27.79 -30.18
CA ALA A 633 -13.56 28.38 -28.87
C ALA A 633 -13.50 27.28 -27.79
N THR A 634 -12.99 27.61 -26.62
CA THR A 634 -12.99 26.70 -25.47
C THR A 634 -13.30 27.45 -24.18
N VAL A 635 -14.21 26.90 -23.38
CA VAL A 635 -14.65 27.46 -22.10
C VAL A 635 -14.40 26.44 -21.00
N GLY A 636 -13.62 26.81 -20.01
CA GLY A 636 -13.26 25.89 -18.96
C GLY A 636 -13.49 26.42 -17.56
N PHE A 637 -13.83 25.52 -16.63
CA PHE A 637 -13.93 25.80 -15.20
C PHE A 637 -13.28 24.70 -14.38
N VAL A 638 -13.01 25.02 -13.12
CA VAL A 638 -12.49 24.06 -12.15
C VAL A 638 -13.67 23.43 -11.41
N TYR A 639 -13.80 22.11 -11.52
CA TYR A 639 -14.97 21.38 -11.03
C TYR A 639 -15.18 21.53 -9.51
N SER A 640 -14.10 21.66 -8.73
CA SER A 640 -14.18 21.84 -7.27
C SER A 640 -14.75 23.19 -6.84
N ASP A 641 -14.74 24.20 -7.72
CA ASP A 641 -15.36 25.51 -7.45
C ASP A 641 -16.89 25.43 -7.47
N VAL A 642 -17.43 24.42 -8.15
CA VAL A 642 -18.87 24.12 -8.22
C VAL A 642 -19.31 23.27 -7.02
N ALA A 643 -18.60 22.19 -6.75
CA ALA A 643 -18.84 21.30 -5.61
C ALA A 643 -17.52 20.66 -5.22
N GLU A 644 -17.14 20.75 -3.94
CA GLU A 644 -15.90 20.16 -3.43
C GLU A 644 -15.93 18.63 -3.59
N ASP A 645 -14.79 18.05 -3.99
CA ASP A 645 -14.62 16.62 -4.16
C ASP A 645 -14.13 15.96 -2.86
N ASP A 646 -14.89 16.15 -1.82
CA ASP A 646 -14.66 15.65 -0.48
C ASP A 646 -15.98 15.16 0.13
N PRO A 647 -16.10 13.89 0.55
CA PRO A 647 -17.36 13.34 1.05
C PRO A 647 -17.89 14.03 2.31
N LYS A 648 -17.03 14.71 3.07
CA LYS A 648 -17.43 15.44 4.29
C LYS A 648 -17.87 16.89 4.01
N LYS A 649 -17.38 17.48 2.92
CA LYS A 649 -17.58 18.90 2.61
C LYS A 649 -18.56 19.12 1.46
N CYS A 650 -18.61 18.22 0.49
CA CYS A 650 -19.35 18.36 -0.77
C CYS A 650 -20.75 18.95 -0.59
N PHE A 651 -21.54 18.37 0.31
CA PHE A 651 -22.96 18.75 0.49
C PHE A 651 -23.19 20.00 1.36
N ASN A 652 -22.12 20.59 1.90
CA ASN A 652 -22.19 21.80 2.72
C ASN A 652 -21.56 23.03 2.05
N THR A 653 -21.06 22.87 0.81
CA THR A 653 -20.34 23.91 0.06
C THR A 653 -20.89 24.07 -1.34
N GLY A 654 -20.45 25.10 -2.05
CA GLY A 654 -20.75 25.35 -3.45
C GLY A 654 -22.22 25.28 -3.80
N VAL A 655 -22.51 24.63 -4.91
CA VAL A 655 -23.89 24.52 -5.44
C VAL A 655 -24.82 23.74 -4.51
N PHE A 656 -24.31 22.81 -3.72
CA PHE A 656 -25.13 22.07 -2.76
C PHE A 656 -25.57 22.94 -1.59
N LYS A 657 -24.75 23.88 -1.14
CA LYS A 657 -25.16 24.90 -0.15
C LYS A 657 -26.23 25.83 -0.71
N ALA A 658 -26.16 26.12 -2.02
CA ALA A 658 -27.12 27.01 -2.68
C ALA A 658 -28.49 26.37 -2.93
N PHE A 659 -28.49 25.09 -3.35
CA PHE A 659 -29.71 24.42 -3.82
C PHE A 659 -30.02 23.10 -3.12
N GLY A 660 -29.09 22.54 -2.39
CA GLY A 660 -29.26 21.24 -1.76
C GLY A 660 -30.27 21.27 -0.61
N PRO A 661 -30.99 20.18 -0.37
CA PRO A 661 -31.85 20.05 0.80
C PRO A 661 -31.00 19.92 2.08
N LYS A 662 -31.52 20.41 3.20
CA LYS A 662 -30.88 20.25 4.52
C LYS A 662 -30.65 18.77 4.91
N LYS A 663 -31.48 17.87 4.39
CA LYS A 663 -31.36 16.41 4.54
C LYS A 663 -31.55 15.77 3.18
N ARG A 664 -30.52 15.06 2.70
CA ARG A 664 -30.57 14.33 1.43
C ARG A 664 -31.58 13.19 1.47
N LYS A 665 -32.33 13.05 0.39
CA LYS A 665 -33.15 11.88 0.07
C LYS A 665 -32.32 10.87 -0.75
N ASP A 666 -32.83 9.66 -0.85
CA ASP A 666 -32.12 8.57 -1.55
C ASP A 666 -31.94 8.83 -3.05
N THR A 667 -32.80 9.68 -3.65
CA THR A 667 -32.74 10.08 -5.06
C THR A 667 -32.08 11.44 -5.29
N ASP A 668 -31.55 12.10 -4.28
CA ASP A 668 -30.92 13.40 -4.45
C ASP A 668 -29.60 13.31 -5.21
N TRP A 669 -29.31 14.34 -5.98
CA TRP A 669 -28.16 14.43 -6.85
C TRP A 669 -26.79 14.33 -6.13
N GLY A 670 -25.82 13.71 -6.82
CA GLY A 670 -24.42 13.67 -6.42
C GLY A 670 -23.55 14.71 -7.11
N ALA A 671 -22.28 14.73 -6.78
CA ALA A 671 -21.32 15.69 -7.31
C ALA A 671 -21.14 15.60 -8.84
N LEU A 672 -21.20 14.40 -9.43
CA LEU A 672 -21.15 14.24 -10.90
C LEU A 672 -22.29 15.02 -11.58
N SER A 673 -23.50 14.96 -11.02
CA SER A 673 -24.65 15.68 -11.54
C SER A 673 -24.51 17.21 -11.34
N ALA A 674 -23.90 17.64 -10.25
CA ALA A 674 -23.63 19.05 -9.98
C ALA A 674 -22.60 19.64 -10.95
N TRP A 675 -21.54 18.91 -11.24
CA TRP A 675 -20.52 19.35 -12.21
C TRP A 675 -21.08 19.35 -13.65
N ALA A 676 -21.93 18.39 -14.01
CA ALA A 676 -22.64 18.38 -15.29
C ALA A 676 -23.62 19.55 -15.42
N TRP A 677 -24.31 19.90 -14.33
CA TRP A 677 -25.16 21.08 -14.28
C TRP A 677 -24.36 22.36 -14.57
N ALA A 678 -23.19 22.53 -14.00
CA ALA A 678 -22.32 23.69 -14.26
C ALA A 678 -21.84 23.74 -15.73
N ALA A 679 -21.57 22.60 -16.36
CA ALA A 679 -21.26 22.57 -17.80
C ALA A 679 -22.42 23.10 -18.64
N SER A 680 -23.67 22.83 -18.29
CA SER A 680 -24.84 23.39 -18.93
C SER A 680 -24.96 24.92 -18.72
N ARG A 681 -24.49 25.43 -17.59
CA ARG A 681 -24.45 26.90 -17.33
C ARG A 681 -23.44 27.61 -18.23
N CYS A 682 -22.37 26.92 -18.61
CA CYS A 682 -21.43 27.44 -19.62
C CYS A 682 -22.11 27.54 -20.99
N VAL A 683 -22.98 26.60 -21.37
CA VAL A 683 -23.75 26.68 -22.62
C VAL A 683 -24.70 27.84 -22.57
N ASP A 684 -25.39 28.10 -21.46
CA ASP A 684 -26.26 29.25 -21.28
C ASP A 684 -25.53 30.59 -21.54
N TRP A 685 -24.26 30.69 -21.14
CA TRP A 685 -23.42 31.83 -21.45
C TRP A 685 -23.02 31.88 -22.93
N LEU A 686 -22.59 30.72 -23.48
CA LEU A 686 -22.19 30.63 -24.90
C LEU A 686 -23.32 31.06 -25.86
N GLU A 687 -24.58 30.76 -25.52
CA GLU A 687 -25.76 31.19 -26.30
C GLU A 687 -25.91 32.72 -26.36
N THR A 688 -25.34 33.46 -25.42
CA THR A 688 -25.35 34.94 -25.45
C THR A 688 -24.26 35.53 -26.35
N GLN A 689 -23.34 34.71 -26.90
CA GLN A 689 -22.18 35.15 -27.67
C GLN A 689 -22.44 35.09 -29.18
N SER A 690 -22.32 36.20 -29.88
CA SER A 690 -22.61 36.32 -31.32
C SER A 690 -21.61 35.59 -32.21
N ASN A 691 -20.40 35.38 -31.75
CA ASN A 691 -19.27 34.74 -32.45
C ASN A 691 -19.22 33.19 -32.26
N ILE A 692 -20.15 32.61 -31.50
CA ILE A 692 -20.19 31.17 -31.25
C ILE A 692 -21.25 30.47 -32.10
N ASP A 693 -20.88 29.34 -32.67
CA ASP A 693 -21.84 28.44 -33.31
C ASP A 693 -22.45 27.49 -32.29
N THR A 694 -23.60 27.89 -31.76
CA THR A 694 -24.27 27.13 -30.70
C THR A 694 -24.84 25.79 -31.14
N SER A 695 -24.89 25.51 -32.46
CA SER A 695 -25.24 24.20 -32.99
C SER A 695 -24.08 23.18 -32.92
N ARG A 696 -22.86 23.65 -32.67
CA ARG A 696 -21.64 22.83 -32.59
C ARG A 696 -20.88 23.05 -31.28
N ILE A 697 -21.47 22.60 -30.18
CA ILE A 697 -20.87 22.62 -28.86
C ILE A 697 -20.55 21.20 -28.42
N GLY A 698 -19.28 20.95 -28.00
CA GLY A 698 -18.84 19.71 -27.37
C GLY A 698 -18.62 19.88 -25.88
N VAL A 699 -18.80 18.82 -25.10
CA VAL A 699 -18.39 18.75 -23.69
C VAL A 699 -17.26 17.74 -23.51
N VAL A 700 -16.22 18.11 -22.77
CA VAL A 700 -15.01 17.27 -22.59
C VAL A 700 -14.73 17.06 -21.11
N GLY A 701 -14.46 15.81 -20.74
CA GLY A 701 -14.02 15.45 -19.41
C GLY A 701 -13.14 14.22 -19.39
N HIS A 702 -12.22 14.20 -18.42
CA HIS A 702 -11.29 13.09 -18.17
C HIS A 702 -11.58 12.45 -16.82
N SER A 703 -11.45 11.11 -16.70
CA SER A 703 -11.62 10.39 -15.44
C SER A 703 -13.04 10.60 -14.87
N ARG A 704 -13.19 11.06 -13.62
CA ARG A 704 -14.49 11.45 -13.02
C ARG A 704 -15.23 12.50 -13.83
N LEU A 705 -14.50 13.40 -14.45
CA LEU A 705 -15.09 14.41 -15.31
C LEU A 705 -15.48 13.82 -16.69
N GLY A 706 -14.93 12.68 -17.11
CA GLY A 706 -15.41 11.89 -18.23
C GLY A 706 -16.80 11.30 -17.97
N LYS A 707 -17.04 10.76 -16.75
CA LYS A 707 -18.37 10.36 -16.30
C LYS A 707 -19.34 11.55 -16.32
N THR A 708 -18.86 12.70 -15.84
CA THR A 708 -19.61 13.97 -15.85
C THR A 708 -19.92 14.44 -17.27
N ALA A 709 -18.97 14.33 -18.22
CA ALA A 709 -19.19 14.73 -19.61
C ALA A 709 -20.25 13.84 -20.29
N LEU A 710 -20.23 12.54 -20.01
CA LEU A 710 -21.29 11.63 -20.49
C LEU A 710 -22.66 12.06 -19.96
N TRP A 711 -22.79 12.29 -18.65
CA TRP A 711 -24.04 12.72 -18.04
C TRP A 711 -24.49 14.10 -18.51
N ALA A 712 -23.56 15.06 -18.70
CA ALA A 712 -23.86 16.36 -19.25
C ALA A 712 -24.42 16.25 -20.69
N GLY A 713 -23.80 15.43 -21.54
CA GLY A 713 -24.28 15.14 -22.88
C GLY A 713 -25.65 14.48 -22.88
N VAL A 714 -25.96 13.62 -21.92
CA VAL A 714 -27.31 13.01 -21.81
C VAL A 714 -28.35 14.04 -21.39
N THR A 715 -28.07 14.86 -20.38
CA THR A 715 -29.06 15.76 -19.78
C THR A 715 -29.21 17.08 -20.49
N ASP A 716 -28.24 17.53 -21.28
CA ASP A 716 -28.33 18.77 -22.07
C ASP A 716 -28.15 18.49 -23.57
N LYS A 717 -29.26 18.54 -24.29
CA LYS A 717 -29.32 18.24 -25.73
C LYS A 717 -28.62 19.30 -26.60
N ARG A 718 -28.19 20.43 -26.06
CA ARG A 718 -27.42 21.47 -26.78
C ARG A 718 -25.98 21.04 -27.03
N PHE A 719 -25.45 20.06 -26.27
CA PHE A 719 -24.17 19.45 -26.60
C PHE A 719 -24.31 18.52 -27.79
N LEU A 720 -23.77 18.92 -28.94
CA LEU A 720 -23.71 18.07 -30.14
C LEU A 720 -22.79 16.85 -29.90
N LEU A 721 -21.71 17.00 -29.14
CA LEU A 721 -20.71 15.96 -28.91
C LEU A 721 -20.39 15.80 -27.42
N ALA A 722 -20.45 14.58 -26.91
CA ALA A 722 -19.90 14.22 -25.62
C ALA A 722 -18.55 13.52 -25.82
N CYS A 723 -17.48 14.10 -25.23
CA CYS A 723 -16.11 13.56 -25.24
C CYS A 723 -15.77 12.96 -23.87
N VAL A 724 -15.69 11.65 -23.82
CA VAL A 724 -15.61 10.87 -22.60
C VAL A 724 -14.23 10.19 -22.54
N ASN A 725 -13.31 10.73 -21.74
CA ASN A 725 -11.93 10.26 -21.70
C ASN A 725 -11.62 9.47 -20.44
N ASN A 726 -11.14 8.23 -20.59
CA ASN A 726 -10.69 7.35 -19.51
C ASN A 726 -11.67 7.34 -18.31
N SER A 727 -12.93 7.22 -18.57
CA SER A 727 -13.98 7.47 -17.58
C SER A 727 -14.22 6.30 -16.62
N GLY A 728 -13.94 5.08 -17.04
CA GLY A 728 -14.07 3.89 -16.21
C GLY A 728 -15.51 3.57 -15.75
N THR A 729 -15.62 2.87 -14.64
CA THR A 729 -16.89 2.46 -13.99
C THR A 729 -17.80 3.65 -13.73
N SER A 730 -19.11 3.50 -13.95
CA SER A 730 -20.09 4.60 -13.87
C SER A 730 -19.81 5.74 -14.88
N GLY A 731 -19.05 5.45 -15.89
CA GLY A 731 -18.77 6.28 -17.05
C GLY A 731 -18.99 5.47 -18.32
N ALA A 732 -17.96 5.37 -19.17
CA ALA A 732 -18.07 4.58 -20.40
C ALA A 732 -17.73 3.08 -20.23
N LYS A 733 -17.28 2.62 -19.08
CA LYS A 733 -17.01 1.20 -18.86
C LYS A 733 -18.30 0.44 -18.54
N LEU A 734 -18.58 -0.66 -19.25
CA LEU A 734 -19.62 -1.60 -18.81
C LEU A 734 -19.34 -2.06 -17.36
N ASN A 735 -20.27 -1.75 -16.45
CA ASN A 735 -20.13 -2.09 -15.05
C ASN A 735 -20.08 -3.61 -14.83
N ARG A 736 -20.94 -4.36 -15.53
CA ARG A 736 -21.03 -5.82 -15.48
C ARG A 736 -19.81 -6.53 -16.09
N MET A 737 -19.02 -5.83 -16.90
CA MET A 737 -17.79 -6.40 -17.44
C MET A 737 -16.68 -6.34 -16.38
N ILE A 738 -16.63 -7.40 -15.57
CA ILE A 738 -15.63 -7.53 -14.50
C ILE A 738 -14.27 -7.81 -15.12
N LEU A 739 -13.47 -6.75 -15.23
CA LEU A 739 -12.07 -6.85 -15.62
C LEU A 739 -11.23 -6.85 -14.34
N PRO A 740 -10.35 -7.84 -14.13
CA PRO A 740 -9.59 -8.00 -12.88
C PRO A 740 -8.81 -6.76 -12.44
N PHE A 741 -8.44 -5.92 -13.40
CA PHE A 741 -7.62 -4.72 -13.20
C PHE A 741 -8.39 -3.40 -13.34
N SER A 742 -9.71 -3.44 -13.51
CA SER A 742 -10.53 -2.24 -13.63
C SER A 742 -11.28 -1.90 -12.33
N GLU A 743 -11.66 -0.64 -12.17
CA GLU A 743 -12.49 -0.16 -11.08
C GLU A 743 -13.85 -0.89 -11.07
N SER A 744 -14.36 -1.23 -9.90
CA SER A 744 -15.70 -1.81 -9.73
C SER A 744 -16.68 -0.79 -9.12
N ILE A 745 -17.98 -1.08 -9.14
CA ILE A 745 -18.98 -0.25 -8.44
C ILE A 745 -18.67 -0.20 -6.94
N GLU A 746 -18.25 -1.31 -6.33
CA GLU A 746 -17.83 -1.30 -4.91
C GLU A 746 -16.65 -0.36 -4.67
N ASP A 747 -15.65 -0.35 -5.55
CA ASP A 747 -14.47 0.52 -5.40
C ASP A 747 -14.85 1.99 -5.48
N ILE A 748 -15.63 2.39 -6.48
CA ILE A 748 -15.97 3.79 -6.70
C ILE A 748 -16.93 4.32 -5.63
N CYS A 749 -17.91 3.52 -5.21
CA CYS A 749 -18.86 3.90 -4.17
C CYS A 749 -18.20 4.03 -2.80
N ARG A 750 -17.25 3.15 -2.47
CA ARG A 750 -16.50 3.22 -1.22
C ARG A 750 -15.59 4.45 -1.17
N ASN A 751 -14.91 4.76 -2.28
CA ASN A 751 -13.94 5.85 -2.32
C ASN A 751 -14.60 7.22 -2.51
N PHE A 752 -15.72 7.26 -3.24
CA PHE A 752 -16.37 8.49 -3.67
C PHE A 752 -17.91 8.44 -3.54
N PRO A 753 -18.44 8.13 -2.35
CA PRO A 753 -19.88 7.99 -2.15
C PRO A 753 -20.67 9.27 -2.46
N HIS A 754 -20.03 10.43 -2.42
CA HIS A 754 -20.64 11.74 -2.68
C HIS A 754 -20.84 12.04 -4.17
N TRP A 755 -20.29 11.22 -5.07
CA TRP A 755 -20.46 11.44 -6.51
C TRP A 755 -21.85 11.08 -7.01
N PHE A 756 -22.52 10.17 -6.33
CA PHE A 756 -23.75 9.50 -6.77
C PHE A 756 -24.97 9.85 -5.93
N SER A 757 -26.15 9.44 -6.41
CA SER A 757 -27.33 9.32 -5.55
C SER A 757 -27.08 8.25 -4.48
N PRO A 758 -27.69 8.36 -3.28
CA PRO A 758 -27.57 7.31 -2.26
C PRO A 758 -28.05 5.92 -2.74
N LEU A 759 -29.03 5.85 -3.66
CA LEU A 759 -29.51 4.58 -4.22
C LEU A 759 -28.43 3.78 -4.96
N TYR A 760 -27.43 4.46 -5.53
CA TYR A 760 -26.38 3.78 -6.28
C TYR A 760 -25.56 2.79 -5.43
N MET A 761 -25.48 3.03 -4.11
CA MET A 761 -24.80 2.14 -3.17
C MET A 761 -25.40 0.73 -3.11
N HIS A 762 -26.67 0.56 -3.48
CA HIS A 762 -27.33 -0.74 -3.46
C HIS A 762 -26.78 -1.73 -4.50
N PHE A 763 -26.10 -1.22 -5.54
CA PHE A 763 -25.53 -2.04 -6.63
C PHE A 763 -24.08 -2.49 -6.37
N THR A 764 -23.53 -2.25 -5.18
CA THR A 764 -22.13 -2.59 -4.86
C THR A 764 -21.87 -4.08 -4.63
N GLY A 765 -22.90 -4.84 -4.25
CA GLY A 765 -22.75 -6.23 -3.83
C GLY A 765 -22.53 -7.24 -4.96
N ASP A 766 -22.93 -6.89 -6.20
CA ASP A 766 -22.95 -7.78 -7.37
C ASP A 766 -22.37 -7.16 -8.64
N ASP A 767 -21.56 -6.12 -8.50
CA ASP A 767 -20.94 -5.37 -9.61
C ASP A 767 -21.96 -4.86 -10.66
N GLY A 768 -23.17 -4.50 -10.19
CA GLY A 768 -24.24 -3.95 -11.01
C GLY A 768 -25.08 -4.98 -11.77
N HIS A 769 -24.95 -6.27 -11.46
CA HIS A 769 -25.82 -7.29 -12.09
C HIS A 769 -27.30 -7.10 -11.79
N SER A 770 -27.64 -6.55 -10.63
CA SER A 770 -29.02 -6.18 -10.25
C SER A 770 -29.51 -4.88 -10.90
N MET A 771 -28.64 -4.09 -11.51
CA MET A 771 -29.07 -2.89 -12.25
C MET A 771 -29.94 -3.30 -13.45
N LYS A 772 -31.02 -2.59 -13.67
CA LYS A 772 -31.88 -2.80 -14.85
C LYS A 772 -31.14 -2.51 -16.17
N TYR A 773 -30.26 -1.51 -16.18
CA TYR A 773 -29.46 -1.06 -17.32
C TYR A 773 -27.96 -1.02 -16.97
N ASP A 774 -27.11 -0.95 -18.00
CA ASP A 774 -25.67 -0.77 -17.85
C ASP A 774 -25.19 0.43 -18.69
N GLN A 775 -23.93 0.82 -18.60
CA GLN A 775 -23.39 2.08 -19.11
C GLN A 775 -23.57 2.27 -20.64
N HIS A 776 -23.69 1.19 -21.44
CA HIS A 776 -24.04 1.31 -22.87
C HIS A 776 -25.47 1.82 -23.08
N ASN A 777 -26.41 1.52 -22.16
CA ASN A 777 -27.73 2.08 -22.18
C ASN A 777 -27.73 3.59 -21.87
N LEU A 778 -26.87 4.03 -20.90
CA LEU A 778 -26.66 5.45 -20.62
C LEU A 778 -26.08 6.17 -21.86
N ALA A 779 -25.03 5.60 -22.45
CA ALA A 779 -24.35 6.16 -23.61
C ALA A 779 -25.28 6.26 -24.83
N SER A 780 -26.22 5.31 -25.02
CA SER A 780 -27.19 5.32 -26.09
C SER A 780 -28.16 6.51 -26.06
N LEU A 781 -28.37 7.13 -24.88
CA LEU A 781 -29.20 8.33 -24.74
C LEU A 781 -28.62 9.59 -25.42
N ILE A 782 -27.37 9.52 -25.87
CA ILE A 782 -26.77 10.60 -26.65
C ILE A 782 -27.36 10.65 -28.08
N ALA A 783 -27.81 9.52 -28.62
CA ALA A 783 -28.37 9.47 -29.99
C ALA A 783 -29.50 10.50 -30.17
N PRO A 784 -29.62 11.12 -31.37
CA PRO A 784 -28.80 10.95 -32.58
C PRO A 784 -27.50 11.77 -32.63
N ARG A 785 -27.16 12.49 -31.57
CA ARG A 785 -25.95 13.34 -31.45
C ARG A 785 -24.69 12.48 -31.40
N LYS A 786 -23.53 13.10 -31.22
CA LYS A 786 -22.22 12.42 -31.33
C LYS A 786 -21.66 12.04 -29.97
N LEU A 787 -21.00 10.89 -29.95
CA LEU A 787 -20.26 10.38 -28.77
C LEU A 787 -18.83 10.01 -29.17
N SER A 788 -17.83 10.51 -28.45
CA SER A 788 -16.45 10.12 -28.65
C SER A 788 -15.84 9.66 -27.32
N ILE A 789 -15.43 8.39 -27.25
CA ILE A 789 -14.79 7.77 -26.09
C ILE A 789 -13.31 7.58 -26.37
N GLY A 790 -12.46 8.08 -25.45
CA GLY A 790 -11.01 7.96 -25.52
C GLY A 790 -10.43 7.17 -24.34
N SER A 791 -9.53 6.25 -24.60
CA SER A 791 -8.89 5.41 -23.59
C SER A 791 -7.36 5.41 -23.70
N GLY A 792 -6.65 5.23 -22.59
CA GLY A 792 -5.23 4.91 -22.57
C GLY A 792 -5.02 3.40 -22.57
N SER A 793 -4.16 2.87 -23.46
CA SER A 793 -3.92 1.41 -23.59
C SER A 793 -3.41 0.74 -22.31
N LEU A 794 -2.73 1.50 -21.46
CA LEU A 794 -2.18 1.05 -20.18
C LEU A 794 -3.04 1.48 -18.97
N ASP A 795 -4.22 2.04 -19.21
CA ASP A 795 -5.16 2.42 -18.16
C ASP A 795 -6.12 1.27 -17.82
N HIS A 796 -5.56 0.22 -17.25
CA HIS A 796 -6.36 -0.95 -16.85
C HIS A 796 -7.44 -0.61 -15.81
N TRP A 797 -7.26 0.48 -15.04
CA TRP A 797 -8.23 0.93 -14.06
C TRP A 797 -9.53 1.42 -14.71
N ALA A 798 -9.45 2.20 -15.78
CA ALA A 798 -10.60 2.61 -16.56
C ALA A 798 -11.21 1.46 -17.37
N GLY A 799 -10.41 0.43 -17.71
CA GLY A 799 -10.88 -0.74 -18.44
C GLY A 799 -11.17 -0.48 -19.94
N PRO A 800 -10.14 -0.16 -20.75
CA PRO A 800 -10.30 0.22 -22.17
C PRO A 800 -11.14 -0.76 -22.99
N LYS A 801 -10.99 -2.08 -22.72
CA LYS A 801 -11.81 -3.12 -23.41
C LYS A 801 -13.29 -2.93 -23.15
N ALA A 802 -13.67 -2.61 -21.90
CA ALA A 802 -15.07 -2.42 -21.52
C ALA A 802 -15.62 -1.06 -21.98
N GLU A 803 -14.78 -0.02 -22.04
CA GLU A 803 -15.15 1.27 -22.63
C GLU A 803 -15.41 1.15 -24.13
N ARG A 804 -14.57 0.36 -24.83
CA ARG A 804 -14.82 0.06 -26.25
C ARG A 804 -16.11 -0.72 -26.47
N GLU A 805 -16.39 -1.70 -25.64
CA GLU A 805 -17.61 -2.51 -25.75
C GLU A 805 -18.86 -1.66 -25.51
N THR A 806 -18.81 -0.71 -24.57
CA THR A 806 -19.87 0.29 -24.42
C THR A 806 -20.13 1.08 -25.72
N ALA A 807 -19.06 1.55 -26.36
CA ALA A 807 -19.21 2.29 -27.64
C ALA A 807 -19.88 1.44 -28.71
N VAL A 808 -19.48 0.18 -28.85
CA VAL A 808 -20.05 -0.77 -29.81
C VAL A 808 -21.51 -1.08 -29.51
N LEU A 809 -21.85 -1.36 -28.27
CA LEU A 809 -23.23 -1.69 -27.88
C LEU A 809 -24.17 -0.47 -27.96
N ALA A 810 -23.71 0.69 -27.53
CA ALA A 810 -24.49 1.92 -27.58
C ALA A 810 -24.79 2.35 -29.02
N SER A 811 -23.87 2.10 -29.95
CA SER A 811 -24.01 2.51 -31.37
C SER A 811 -25.28 1.96 -32.06
N GLN A 812 -25.81 0.84 -31.56
CA GLN A 812 -27.07 0.26 -32.04
C GLN A 812 -28.26 1.24 -31.92
N ALA A 813 -28.18 2.24 -31.01
CA ALA A 813 -29.23 3.27 -30.93
C ALA A 813 -29.25 4.17 -32.18
N TRP A 814 -28.09 4.51 -32.71
CA TRP A 814 -27.96 5.28 -33.95
C TRP A 814 -28.39 4.46 -35.15
N GLU A 815 -28.00 3.19 -35.20
CA GLU A 815 -28.40 2.27 -36.28
C GLU A 815 -29.94 2.08 -36.35
N LYS A 816 -30.60 2.01 -35.19
CA LYS A 816 -32.06 1.99 -35.10
C LYS A 816 -32.72 3.25 -35.65
N LEU A 817 -32.02 4.38 -35.67
CA LEU A 817 -32.46 5.65 -36.21
C LEU A 817 -32.09 5.83 -37.70
N GLY A 818 -31.48 4.81 -38.32
CA GLY A 818 -31.01 4.86 -39.71
C GLY A 818 -29.70 5.65 -39.89
N LEU A 819 -28.93 5.90 -38.82
CA LEU A 819 -27.65 6.59 -38.83
C LEU A 819 -26.50 5.59 -38.82
N ASN A 820 -25.30 6.06 -39.20
CA ASN A 820 -24.07 5.29 -39.03
C ASN A 820 -23.68 5.27 -37.55
N GLY A 821 -23.57 4.09 -36.97
CA GLY A 821 -23.25 3.94 -35.53
C GLY A 821 -21.76 4.00 -35.24
N PHE A 822 -21.18 2.83 -34.90
CA PHE A 822 -19.78 2.72 -34.50
C PHE A 822 -18.81 3.09 -35.64
N GLY A 823 -17.83 3.93 -35.30
CA GLY A 823 -16.84 4.49 -36.25
C GLY A 823 -17.25 5.80 -36.90
N HIS A 824 -18.49 6.24 -36.75
CA HIS A 824 -19.04 7.48 -37.30
C HIS A 824 -19.57 8.42 -36.21
N GLU A 825 -20.83 8.28 -35.78
CA GLU A 825 -21.43 9.10 -34.73
C GLU A 825 -20.93 8.68 -33.34
N VAL A 826 -20.65 7.37 -33.16
CA VAL A 826 -20.03 6.83 -31.97
C VAL A 826 -18.59 6.47 -32.29
N ARG A 827 -17.64 7.25 -31.79
CA ARG A 827 -16.21 7.06 -32.01
C ARG A 827 -15.52 6.51 -30.77
N TYR A 828 -14.57 5.62 -31.01
CA TYR A 828 -13.68 5.11 -29.99
C TYR A 828 -12.23 5.20 -30.46
N HIS A 829 -11.36 5.77 -29.64
CA HIS A 829 -9.92 5.71 -29.87
C HIS A 829 -9.18 5.23 -28.63
N VAL A 830 -8.03 4.62 -28.84
CA VAL A 830 -7.12 4.22 -27.78
C VAL A 830 -5.72 4.72 -28.11
N ARG A 831 -5.21 5.62 -27.28
CA ARG A 831 -3.83 6.09 -27.38
C ARG A 831 -2.89 5.21 -26.56
N GLN A 832 -1.63 5.20 -26.93
CA GLN A 832 -0.61 4.54 -26.13
C GLN A 832 -0.35 5.35 -24.85
N GLY A 833 -0.56 4.76 -23.67
CA GLY A 833 -0.28 5.41 -22.39
C GLY A 833 -1.20 5.08 -21.25
N LYS A 834 -0.96 5.74 -20.12
CA LYS A 834 -1.68 5.55 -18.85
C LYS A 834 -2.90 6.46 -18.74
N HIS A 835 -3.45 6.55 -17.52
CA HIS A 835 -4.60 7.38 -17.15
C HIS A 835 -4.31 8.87 -17.32
N ASP A 836 -4.59 9.41 -18.50
CA ASP A 836 -4.36 10.82 -18.85
C ASP A 836 -5.29 11.29 -19.97
N ILE A 837 -5.36 12.60 -20.18
CA ILE A 837 -5.89 13.23 -21.40
C ILE A 837 -4.79 14.07 -22.02
N THR A 838 -4.59 13.93 -23.31
CA THR A 838 -3.44 14.48 -24.02
C THR A 838 -3.88 15.23 -25.28
N PRO A 839 -3.01 16.00 -25.95
CA PRO A 839 -3.31 16.61 -27.25
C PRO A 839 -3.77 15.61 -28.32
N GLU A 840 -3.31 14.35 -28.29
CA GLU A 840 -3.80 13.28 -29.18
C GLU A 840 -5.30 13.04 -29.00
N ASP A 841 -5.79 12.94 -27.76
CA ASP A 841 -7.22 12.79 -27.48
C ASP A 841 -8.01 14.00 -27.99
N TRP A 842 -7.49 15.21 -27.78
CA TRP A 842 -8.09 16.45 -28.24
C TRP A 842 -8.21 16.51 -29.77
N SER A 843 -7.22 16.02 -30.52
CA SER A 843 -7.31 15.94 -31.98
C SER A 843 -8.50 15.10 -32.42
N HIS A 844 -8.70 13.94 -31.81
CA HIS A 844 -9.89 13.09 -32.09
C HIS A 844 -11.20 13.77 -31.76
N TYR A 845 -11.28 14.54 -30.67
CA TYR A 845 -12.51 15.25 -30.28
C TYR A 845 -12.84 16.40 -31.24
N MET A 846 -11.83 17.16 -31.65
CA MET A 846 -12.02 18.23 -32.64
C MET A 846 -12.48 17.69 -34.00
N ASP A 847 -11.88 16.56 -34.44
CA ASP A 847 -12.31 15.89 -35.68
C ASP A 847 -13.73 15.32 -35.57
N ALA A 848 -14.12 14.83 -34.40
CA ALA A 848 -15.47 14.33 -34.18
C ALA A 848 -16.51 15.46 -34.22
N LEU A 849 -16.21 16.65 -33.67
CA LEU A 849 -17.13 17.78 -33.66
C LEU A 849 -17.35 18.37 -35.07
N LEU A 850 -16.31 18.34 -35.91
CA LEU A 850 -16.38 18.86 -37.30
C LEU A 850 -16.93 17.84 -38.33
N SER A 851 -16.94 16.54 -38.01
CA SER A 851 -17.47 15.54 -38.95
C SER A 851 -18.92 15.84 -39.32
N LYS A 852 -19.25 15.61 -40.59
CA LYS A 852 -20.65 15.75 -41.11
C LYS A 852 -21.51 14.59 -40.61
#